data_264687710b193ec85eaaec23581c47c4
#
_entry.id   264687710b193ec85eaaec23581c47c4
#
_cell.length_a   1.000
_cell.length_b   1.000
_cell.length_c   1.000
_cell.angle_alpha   90.00
_cell.angle_beta   90.00
_cell.angle_gamma   90.00
#
_symmetry.space_group_name_H-M   'P 1'
#
loop_
_entity.id
_entity.type
_entity.pdbx_description
1 polymer ?
#
loop_
_entity_poly.entity_id
_entity_poly.type
_entity_poly.pdbx_seq_one_letter_code
_entity_poly.pdbx_strand_id
1 'polypeptide(L)'
;MSRSTALCGAVALPCALLALPDNVLAQTANRALPPVTVDAPRTAEIRRPAKRTASRQTAARRPTQSTSTPAATTPQPQATAAAALSSIHQSPTGQPQTTVGRERFDNRPAFSVGDILRESPGISVKQGNGPRDLGISIRGSNARNGFGIRNMVIFEDGFPVTQPDGLSRSDLIDPHAYGAVDVIRGPSSALFGNYATGGAINFRTRPASEINGIEYGIDGGSFGYLNNYLTAGKKIGNFEASLFASDVRGDGYISNGWFNTQTVNFLSTLHVTPDDRFTVKFINNNLETRLPIRLSLNQFHQNPFQEGCVTGATAALGCGRVTLNNNGFNTTAGTDSETAEQAGLGRKDRRTIVGARWEHDFSNQSTWRNQFVFDDRNISQPTGSTSAIGDFPSYNYMSDFVGRGEMLGMSATTYLGAFYNTMSWSSDTVQVKPGGNATLGRLSSNVRGEHTNFGLRAREELQINNAWTAVAGVGLEQTQLKGLNTAYTYTGPTGITTTRLTSAERDFQNIAPELALLYRPNGEWLFRSRVGTGYGTPQVGNLFVVSSGQNGNNTQLEAQTNVGYDVGFDWTPNNTTKLSVTGFYEFFRNELVTQATPVGAPNSSFTFNAPRSEHRGVEAALDWRFHPGWRFTVAYTYLDQIYTNYAEDIANGAVFRFDRAGNKIPGISPNELTARLGYDEMFGPLKGLGGFVEVQWKDSFYMDNANLLKAPGYELVNLNVHYKTDLASDYLKSLSVFFEVRNVFDKTYVASANNIGNTVTAAGLQNGAGILANTTGSIYAGSPRTFTAGLKLAFR
;
A
#
# COMPACT_ATOMS: atom_id res chain seq x y z
N MET A 1 35.01 46.67 -18.36
CA MET A 1 34.10 47.77 -18.07
C MET A 1 32.73 47.40 -18.53
N SER A 2 31.80 47.33 -17.53
CA SER A 2 30.35 47.43 -17.64
C SER A 2 29.58 46.45 -18.56
N ARG A 3 28.99 45.46 -17.96
CA ARG A 3 27.58 45.07 -18.07
C ARG A 3 27.37 43.68 -17.41
N SER A 4 27.10 43.70 -16.12
CA SER A 4 26.67 42.50 -15.35
C SER A 4 25.90 42.95 -14.13
N THR A 5 24.74 43.55 -14.34
CA THR A 5 23.81 43.94 -13.26
C THR A 5 22.40 44.02 -13.82
N ALA A 6 21.80 42.87 -14.15
CA ALA A 6 20.35 42.82 -14.43
C ALA A 6 19.71 41.46 -14.20
N LEU A 7 20.34 40.50 -13.49
CA LEU A 7 19.74 39.18 -13.25
C LEU A 7 19.52 38.83 -11.76
N CYS A 8 19.88 39.72 -10.83
CA CYS A 8 19.68 39.47 -9.38
C CYS A 8 18.36 39.97 -8.80
N GLY A 9 17.50 40.64 -9.57
CA GLY A 9 16.29 41.28 -9.05
C GLY A 9 15.03 40.38 -8.99
N ALA A 10 15.02 39.30 -9.72
CA ALA A 10 13.80 38.47 -9.85
C ALA A 10 13.76 37.22 -8.90
N VAL A 11 14.87 36.91 -8.24
CA VAL A 11 14.96 35.75 -7.34
C VAL A 11 14.74 36.09 -5.85
N ALA A 12 14.73 37.38 -5.51
CA ALA A 12 14.64 37.84 -4.12
C ALA A 12 13.20 37.88 -3.54
N LEU A 13 12.15 37.81 -4.36
CA LEU A 13 10.77 37.88 -3.87
C LEU A 13 10.22 36.62 -3.18
N PRO A 14 10.58 35.40 -3.56
CA PRO A 14 10.15 34.19 -2.84
C PRO A 14 10.87 33.97 -1.49
N CYS A 15 12.10 34.44 -1.34
CA CYS A 15 12.86 34.26 -0.09
C CYS A 15 12.46 35.23 1.02
N ALA A 16 11.84 36.37 0.71
CA ALA A 16 11.41 37.34 1.72
C ALA A 16 10.13 36.92 2.50
N LEU A 17 9.38 35.94 1.98
CA LEU A 17 8.20 35.38 2.66
C LEU A 17 8.54 34.21 3.60
N LEU A 18 9.78 33.72 3.58
CA LEU A 18 10.24 32.61 4.45
C LEU A 18 11.01 33.07 5.70
N ALA A 19 11.20 34.36 5.88
CA ALA A 19 11.89 34.95 7.03
C ALA A 19 10.90 35.66 7.96
N LEU A 20 9.88 34.94 8.45
CA LEU A 20 9.12 35.37 9.62
C LEU A 20 9.74 34.69 10.85
N PRO A 21 10.01 35.46 11.94
CA PRO A 21 10.66 34.91 13.13
C PRO A 21 9.76 33.90 13.83
N ASP A 22 10.36 32.85 14.34
CA ASP A 22 9.77 31.71 15.06
C ASP A 22 9.00 32.07 16.37
N ASN A 23 8.61 33.31 16.60
CA ASN A 23 8.07 33.80 17.86
C ASN A 23 6.61 34.24 17.81
N VAL A 24 5.80 33.79 16.86
CA VAL A 24 4.35 34.06 16.88
C VAL A 24 3.58 32.76 16.80
N LEU A 25 2.90 32.46 17.92
CA LEU A 25 1.88 31.42 18.11
C LEU A 25 2.36 30.09 18.73
N ALA A 26 2.99 30.15 19.89
CA ALA A 26 2.66 29.17 20.94
C ALA A 26 1.27 29.54 21.51
N GLN A 27 0.21 29.32 20.75
CA GLN A 27 -1.13 29.24 21.34
C GLN A 27 -1.27 27.87 21.98
N THR A 28 -1.22 27.81 23.29
CA THR A 28 -1.81 26.76 24.12
C THR A 28 -3.33 26.74 23.86
N ALA A 29 -3.74 26.24 22.71
CA ALA A 29 -5.13 25.91 22.51
C ALA A 29 -5.38 24.58 23.20
N ASN A 30 -6.05 24.61 24.35
CA ASN A 30 -6.78 23.48 24.89
C ASN A 30 -7.86 23.07 23.89
N ARG A 31 -7.48 22.44 22.77
CA ARG A 31 -8.42 21.86 21.83
C ARG A 31 -8.81 20.49 22.37
N ALA A 32 -10.05 20.37 22.80
CA ALA A 32 -10.64 19.09 23.15
C ALA A 32 -10.50 18.15 21.94
N LEU A 33 -9.85 17.01 22.16
CA LEU A 33 -9.79 15.94 21.18
C LEU A 33 -11.20 15.40 20.91
N PRO A 34 -11.50 14.94 19.70
CA PRO A 34 -12.80 14.39 19.38
C PRO A 34 -13.12 13.21 20.32
N PRO A 35 -14.37 13.07 20.80
CA PRO A 35 -14.75 12.02 21.72
C PRO A 35 -14.60 10.64 21.07
N VAL A 36 -14.01 9.71 21.77
CA VAL A 36 -14.03 8.28 21.42
C VAL A 36 -15.25 7.67 22.12
N THR A 37 -16.13 7.06 21.32
CA THR A 37 -17.33 6.40 21.83
C THR A 37 -17.03 4.94 22.18
N VAL A 38 -17.51 4.49 23.32
CA VAL A 38 -17.58 3.08 23.70
C VAL A 38 -18.99 2.61 23.44
N ASP A 39 -19.17 1.73 22.46
CA ASP A 39 -20.50 1.17 22.16
C ASP A 39 -20.80 0.01 23.12
N ALA A 40 -22.00 0.01 23.71
CA ALA A 40 -22.47 -1.12 24.50
C ALA A 40 -22.77 -2.32 23.58
N PRO A 41 -22.57 -3.56 24.04
CA PRO A 41 -22.89 -4.75 23.24
C PRO A 41 -24.37 -4.76 22.85
N ARG A 42 -24.66 -4.79 21.57
CA ARG A 42 -26.03 -4.95 21.06
C ARG A 42 -26.44 -6.42 21.19
N THR A 43 -27.46 -6.67 21.96
CA THR A 43 -28.23 -7.93 21.90
C THR A 43 -28.88 -8.01 20.53
N ALA A 44 -28.62 -9.11 19.81
CA ALA A 44 -29.16 -9.35 18.48
C ALA A 44 -30.67 -9.60 18.56
N GLU A 45 -31.50 -8.66 18.16
CA GLU A 45 -32.90 -8.87 17.87
C GLU A 45 -33.06 -9.49 16.48
N ILE A 46 -33.63 -10.71 16.46
CA ILE A 46 -33.97 -11.43 15.23
C ILE A 46 -35.18 -10.76 14.58
N ARG A 47 -35.00 -9.96 13.55
CA ARG A 47 -36.12 -9.46 12.71
C ARG A 47 -36.48 -10.47 11.64
N ARG A 48 -37.72 -10.99 11.72
CA ARG A 48 -38.36 -11.78 10.66
C ARG A 48 -38.63 -10.91 9.42
N PRO A 49 -38.47 -11.44 8.19
CA PRO A 49 -38.76 -10.68 6.99
C PRO A 49 -40.27 -10.50 6.75
N ALA A 50 -40.66 -9.28 6.45
CA ALA A 50 -42.00 -8.92 6.03
C ALA A 50 -42.25 -9.29 4.56
N LYS A 51 -43.38 -9.98 4.29
CA LYS A 51 -43.88 -10.29 2.94
C LYS A 51 -44.24 -8.99 2.19
N ARG A 52 -43.69 -8.78 1.02
CA ARG A 52 -44.13 -7.75 0.08
C ARG A 52 -45.19 -8.35 -0.88
N THR A 53 -46.35 -7.75 -0.87
CA THR A 53 -47.43 -7.94 -1.81
C THR A 53 -47.12 -7.24 -3.12
N ALA A 54 -47.31 -7.96 -4.24
CA ALA A 54 -47.20 -7.43 -5.56
C ALA A 54 -48.45 -6.63 -5.95
N SER A 55 -48.30 -5.44 -6.47
CA SER A 55 -49.35 -4.75 -7.23
C SER A 55 -48.93 -4.61 -8.69
N ARG A 56 -49.78 -5.07 -9.53
CA ARG A 56 -49.77 -5.12 -10.98
C ARG A 56 -50.37 -3.83 -11.52
N GLN A 57 -49.71 -3.09 -12.40
CA GLN A 57 -50.41 -2.18 -13.29
C GLN A 57 -49.86 -2.24 -14.72
N THR A 58 -50.77 -2.15 -15.64
CA THR A 58 -50.78 -2.49 -17.05
C THR A 58 -50.36 -1.35 -17.94
N ALA A 59 -49.66 -1.76 -18.99
CA ALA A 59 -49.71 -1.40 -20.43
C ALA A 59 -50.09 0.03 -20.94
N ALA A 60 -49.29 0.55 -21.79
CA ALA A 60 -49.48 0.82 -23.28
C ALA A 60 -48.91 2.16 -23.72
N ARG A 61 -48.00 2.20 -24.63
CA ARG A 61 -48.15 2.69 -26.00
C ARG A 61 -46.78 2.87 -26.67
N ARG A 62 -46.70 2.29 -27.86
CA ARG A 62 -45.66 2.45 -28.86
C ARG A 62 -45.91 3.72 -29.68
N PRO A 63 -44.90 4.42 -30.12
CA PRO A 63 -44.86 4.87 -31.52
C PRO A 63 -43.51 4.62 -32.24
N THR A 64 -43.68 4.07 -33.39
CA THR A 64 -43.04 4.31 -34.73
C THR A 64 -41.53 4.49 -34.84
N GLN A 65 -40.95 3.55 -35.55
CA GLN A 65 -39.61 3.54 -36.14
C GLN A 65 -39.36 4.78 -37.02
N SER A 66 -38.16 5.34 -36.82
CA SER A 66 -37.41 6.02 -37.85
C SER A 66 -36.14 5.22 -38.13
N THR A 67 -36.01 4.74 -39.33
CA THR A 67 -34.84 4.08 -39.90
C THR A 67 -33.72 5.09 -40.05
N SER A 68 -32.69 4.99 -39.21
CA SER A 68 -31.39 5.61 -39.49
C SER A 68 -30.38 4.51 -39.83
N THR A 69 -29.83 4.62 -41.02
CA THR A 69 -28.73 3.80 -41.56
C THR A 69 -27.56 3.73 -40.57
N PRO A 70 -26.97 2.54 -40.30
CA PRO A 70 -25.80 2.45 -39.45
C PRO A 70 -24.60 3.12 -40.15
N ALA A 71 -24.02 4.13 -39.53
CA ALA A 71 -22.70 4.63 -39.88
C ALA A 71 -21.68 3.49 -39.74
N ALA A 72 -20.93 3.21 -40.76
CA ALA A 72 -19.85 2.25 -40.78
C ALA A 72 -18.83 2.65 -39.71
N THR A 73 -18.75 1.85 -38.67
CA THR A 73 -17.68 1.94 -37.64
C THR A 73 -16.35 1.57 -38.28
N THR A 74 -15.46 2.52 -38.43
CA THR A 74 -14.07 2.29 -38.79
C THR A 74 -13.47 1.26 -37.82
N PRO A 75 -12.85 0.17 -38.30
CA PRO A 75 -12.22 -0.80 -37.40
C PRO A 75 -11.14 -0.11 -36.58
N GLN A 76 -11.26 -0.17 -35.27
CA GLN A 76 -10.20 0.30 -34.35
C GLN A 76 -8.96 -0.55 -34.65
N PRO A 77 -7.74 0.04 -34.79
CA PRO A 77 -6.53 -0.75 -35.08
C PRO A 77 -6.40 -1.83 -34.00
N GLN A 78 -6.30 -3.07 -34.41
CA GLN A 78 -6.08 -4.18 -33.50
C GLN A 78 -4.70 -3.98 -32.81
N ALA A 79 -4.70 -3.91 -31.48
CA ALA A 79 -3.46 -3.83 -30.72
C ALA A 79 -2.53 -5.02 -31.07
N THR A 80 -1.22 -4.82 -31.07
CA THR A 80 -0.24 -5.91 -31.30
C THR A 80 -0.26 -6.91 -30.14
N ALA A 81 0.30 -8.10 -30.32
CA ALA A 81 0.43 -9.10 -29.23
C ALA A 81 1.31 -8.56 -28.08
N ALA A 82 2.35 -7.78 -28.39
CA ALA A 82 3.16 -7.11 -27.37
C ALA A 82 2.33 -6.12 -26.51
N ALA A 83 1.42 -5.36 -27.15
CA ALA A 83 0.50 -4.48 -26.43
C ALA A 83 -0.53 -5.27 -25.62
N ALA A 84 -1.01 -6.41 -26.12
CA ALA A 84 -1.90 -7.32 -25.39
C ALA A 84 -1.21 -7.90 -24.15
N LEU A 85 0.04 -8.37 -24.29
CA LEU A 85 0.83 -8.88 -23.16
C LEU A 85 1.06 -7.82 -22.08
N SER A 86 1.36 -6.58 -22.47
CA SER A 86 1.46 -5.46 -21.52
C SER A 86 0.12 -5.16 -20.85
N SER A 87 -1.00 -5.21 -21.59
CA SER A 87 -2.33 -4.92 -21.02
C SER A 87 -2.80 -5.99 -20.04
N ILE A 88 -2.46 -7.27 -20.24
CA ILE A 88 -2.82 -8.36 -19.32
C ILE A 88 -2.26 -8.11 -17.91
N HIS A 89 -1.08 -7.52 -17.79
CA HIS A 89 -0.46 -7.23 -16.50
C HIS A 89 -0.77 -5.83 -15.95
N GLN A 90 -1.03 -4.84 -16.81
CA GLN A 90 -1.28 -3.45 -16.40
C GLN A 90 -2.76 -3.12 -16.29
N SER A 91 -3.57 -3.74 -17.13
CA SER A 91 -4.98 -3.42 -17.32
C SER A 91 -5.77 -4.67 -17.75
N PRO A 92 -5.85 -5.70 -16.88
CA PRO A 92 -6.48 -6.97 -17.24
C PRO A 92 -7.94 -6.78 -17.61
N THR A 93 -8.32 -7.34 -18.76
CA THR A 93 -9.70 -7.29 -19.25
C THR A 93 -10.68 -7.88 -18.24
N GLY A 94 -11.74 -7.16 -17.90
CA GLY A 94 -12.79 -7.61 -16.98
C GLY A 94 -12.51 -7.33 -15.50
N GLN A 95 -11.30 -6.91 -15.12
CA GLN A 95 -10.99 -6.58 -13.73
C GLN A 95 -11.31 -5.10 -13.41
N PRO A 96 -11.81 -4.78 -12.21
CA PRO A 96 -11.92 -3.41 -11.74
C PRO A 96 -10.53 -2.79 -11.58
N GLN A 97 -10.31 -1.65 -12.20
CA GLN A 97 -8.99 -1.01 -12.19
C GLN A 97 -9.07 0.51 -12.22
N THR A 98 -8.00 1.15 -11.80
CA THR A 98 -7.81 2.60 -11.91
C THR A 98 -6.37 2.87 -12.32
N THR A 99 -6.16 3.71 -13.32
CA THR A 99 -4.86 4.28 -13.62
C THR A 99 -4.82 5.72 -13.12
N VAL A 100 -3.87 6.05 -12.25
CA VAL A 100 -3.59 7.41 -11.80
C VAL A 100 -2.42 7.93 -12.62
N GLY A 101 -2.69 8.83 -13.55
CA GLY A 101 -1.67 9.44 -14.42
C GLY A 101 -0.91 10.57 -13.71
N ARG A 102 0.29 10.88 -14.22
CA ARG A 102 1.20 11.88 -13.66
C ARG A 102 0.58 13.27 -13.54
N GLU A 103 -0.28 13.66 -14.45
CA GLU A 103 -1.00 14.94 -14.43
C GLU A 103 -1.82 15.17 -13.15
N ARG A 104 -2.07 14.11 -12.37
CA ARG A 104 -2.78 14.18 -11.10
C ARG A 104 -1.87 14.46 -9.90
N PHE A 105 -0.55 14.26 -10.06
CA PHE A 105 0.40 14.41 -8.95
C PHE A 105 1.69 15.17 -9.30
N ASP A 106 1.86 15.68 -10.53
CA ASP A 106 3.10 16.36 -10.99
C ASP A 106 3.35 17.72 -10.31
N ASN A 107 2.29 18.46 -9.95
CA ASN A 107 2.35 19.82 -9.39
C ASN A 107 1.97 19.87 -7.90
N ARG A 108 2.34 18.83 -7.16
CA ARG A 108 2.10 18.73 -5.72
C ARG A 108 3.24 18.01 -5.02
N PRO A 109 3.44 18.25 -3.71
CA PRO A 109 4.35 17.43 -2.94
C PRO A 109 3.83 15.99 -2.93
N ALA A 110 4.67 15.07 -3.31
CA ALA A 110 4.39 13.65 -3.21
C ALA A 110 5.31 13.05 -2.14
N PHE A 111 4.93 13.24 -0.87
CA PHE A 111 5.69 12.78 0.28
C PHE A 111 5.82 11.26 0.31
N SER A 112 4.76 10.54 -0.08
CA SER A 112 4.71 9.09 -0.11
C SER A 112 3.79 8.57 -1.21
N VAL A 113 3.87 7.29 -1.51
CA VAL A 113 2.95 6.64 -2.47
C VAL A 113 1.47 6.74 -2.07
N GLY A 114 1.18 6.93 -0.78
CA GLY A 114 -0.17 7.16 -0.30
C GLY A 114 -0.82 8.40 -0.91
N ASP A 115 -0.03 9.41 -1.25
CA ASP A 115 -0.53 10.66 -1.86
C ASP A 115 -1.08 10.44 -3.27
N ILE A 116 -0.61 9.40 -3.97
CA ILE A 116 -1.10 9.01 -5.29
C ILE A 116 -2.22 7.97 -5.14
N LEU A 117 -2.02 6.96 -4.30
CA LEU A 117 -2.92 5.81 -4.23
C LEU A 117 -4.30 6.16 -3.67
N ARG A 118 -4.43 7.21 -2.83
CA ARG A 118 -5.74 7.70 -2.35
C ARG A 118 -6.67 8.18 -3.47
N GLU A 119 -6.16 8.42 -4.66
CA GLU A 119 -6.96 8.78 -5.84
C GLU A 119 -7.59 7.57 -6.54
N SER A 120 -7.33 6.35 -6.07
CA SER A 120 -8.00 5.13 -6.51
C SER A 120 -9.01 4.68 -5.46
N PRO A 121 -10.28 4.43 -5.81
CA PRO A 121 -11.21 3.78 -4.89
C PRO A 121 -10.73 2.38 -4.53
N GLY A 122 -11.21 1.82 -3.42
CA GLY A 122 -10.82 0.52 -2.92
C GLY A 122 -9.48 0.49 -2.17
N ILE A 123 -8.71 1.59 -2.20
CA ILE A 123 -7.44 1.71 -1.48
C ILE A 123 -7.65 2.38 -0.12
N SER A 124 -7.17 1.73 0.92
CA SER A 124 -7.01 2.33 2.24
C SER A 124 -5.54 2.41 2.60
N VAL A 125 -5.11 3.57 3.09
CA VAL A 125 -3.72 3.84 3.49
C VAL A 125 -3.66 4.09 4.98
N LYS A 126 -2.73 3.44 5.67
CA LYS A 126 -2.48 3.58 7.10
C LYS A 126 -1.03 3.95 7.36
N GLN A 127 -0.77 4.74 8.40
CA GLN A 127 0.59 5.00 8.87
C GLN A 127 1.22 3.71 9.42
N GLY A 128 2.37 3.35 8.91
CA GLY A 128 3.17 2.21 9.38
C GLY A 128 4.28 2.63 10.34
N ASN A 129 5.38 1.88 10.35
CA ASN A 129 6.55 2.14 11.18
C ASN A 129 7.52 3.11 10.47
N GLY A 130 7.38 4.35 10.76
CA GLY A 130 8.19 5.43 10.18
C GLY A 130 7.39 6.32 9.23
N PRO A 131 7.90 7.52 8.94
CA PRO A 131 7.14 8.56 8.25
C PRO A 131 6.70 8.21 6.83
N ARG A 132 7.48 7.41 6.10
CA ARG A 132 7.18 6.97 4.73
C ARG A 132 6.74 5.51 4.65
N ASP A 133 6.75 4.77 5.75
CA ASP A 133 6.26 3.41 5.81
C ASP A 133 4.73 3.41 5.92
N LEU A 134 4.07 2.85 4.94
CA LEU A 134 2.63 2.80 4.87
C LEU A 134 2.14 1.34 4.82
N GLY A 135 1.10 1.07 5.57
CA GLY A 135 0.25 -0.07 5.31
C GLY A 135 -0.75 0.28 4.22
N ILE A 136 -0.69 -0.41 3.09
CA ILE A 136 -1.62 -0.24 1.97
C ILE A 136 -2.53 -1.46 1.94
N SER A 137 -3.80 -1.24 1.73
CA SER A 137 -4.82 -2.28 1.66
C SER A 137 -5.73 -2.04 0.46
N ILE A 138 -5.98 -3.06 -0.32
CA ILE A 138 -7.01 -3.06 -1.37
C ILE A 138 -8.22 -3.82 -0.80
N ARG A 139 -9.40 -3.17 -0.72
CA ARG A 139 -10.62 -3.75 -0.15
C ARG A 139 -10.40 -4.38 1.22
N GLY A 140 -9.52 -3.77 2.03
CA GLY A 140 -9.21 -4.25 3.37
C GLY A 140 -8.33 -5.50 3.47
N SER A 141 -7.80 -6.03 2.36
CA SER A 141 -7.01 -7.26 2.32
C SER A 141 -5.79 -7.29 3.26
N ASN A 142 -5.22 -6.11 3.58
CA ASN A 142 -4.06 -5.96 4.47
C ASN A 142 -4.42 -5.31 5.82
N ALA A 143 -5.70 -5.25 6.17
CA ALA A 143 -6.20 -4.50 7.33
C ALA A 143 -5.59 -4.92 8.66
N ARG A 144 -5.33 -6.21 8.83
CA ARG A 144 -4.84 -6.82 10.08
C ARG A 144 -3.33 -6.88 10.18
N ASN A 145 -2.60 -6.65 9.10
CA ASN A 145 -1.15 -6.65 9.14
C ASN A 145 -0.65 -5.36 9.78
N GLY A 146 0.17 -5.49 10.81
CA GLY A 146 0.72 -4.35 11.52
C GLY A 146 1.89 -3.68 10.81
N PHE A 147 2.58 -4.43 9.93
CA PHE A 147 3.82 -4.01 9.29
C PHE A 147 3.87 -4.47 7.84
N GLY A 148 4.36 -3.58 6.96
CA GLY A 148 4.54 -3.86 5.56
C GLY A 148 3.23 -4.02 4.79
N ILE A 149 3.37 -4.33 3.53
CA ILE A 149 2.25 -4.53 2.59
C ILE A 149 2.21 -6.01 2.27
N ARG A 150 1.04 -6.62 2.45
CA ARG A 150 0.78 -8.04 2.18
C ARG A 150 -0.57 -8.21 1.52
N ASN A 151 -0.83 -9.39 0.99
CA ASN A 151 -2.10 -9.72 0.34
C ASN A 151 -2.39 -8.89 -0.91
N MET A 152 -1.35 -8.31 -1.50
CA MET A 152 -1.33 -7.70 -2.83
C MET A 152 0.06 -7.79 -3.41
N VAL A 153 0.14 -7.83 -4.74
CA VAL A 153 1.42 -7.88 -5.46
C VAL A 153 1.75 -6.50 -6.00
N ILE A 154 2.97 -6.04 -5.78
CA ILE A 154 3.48 -4.76 -6.28
C ILE A 154 4.51 -5.02 -7.37
N PHE A 155 4.37 -4.29 -8.47
CA PHE A 155 5.30 -4.28 -9.60
C PHE A 155 5.81 -2.86 -9.84
N GLU A 156 7.02 -2.78 -10.40
CA GLU A 156 7.52 -1.59 -11.11
C GLU A 156 7.85 -1.97 -12.54
N ASP A 157 7.19 -1.32 -13.50
CA ASP A 157 7.33 -1.61 -14.93
C ASP A 157 7.10 -3.11 -15.29
N GLY A 158 6.25 -3.78 -14.50
CA GLY A 158 6.00 -5.21 -14.60
C GLY A 158 7.08 -6.10 -13.97
N PHE A 159 8.14 -5.55 -13.36
CA PHE A 159 9.09 -6.28 -12.54
C PHE A 159 8.54 -6.42 -11.13
N PRO A 160 8.48 -7.63 -10.54
CA PRO A 160 7.96 -7.80 -9.18
C PRO A 160 8.85 -7.11 -8.14
N VAL A 161 8.23 -6.33 -7.27
CA VAL A 161 8.80 -5.69 -6.08
C VAL A 161 8.34 -6.40 -4.81
N THR A 162 7.28 -7.20 -4.89
CA THR A 162 6.87 -8.11 -3.83
C THR A 162 7.80 -9.31 -3.81
N GLN A 163 8.37 -9.61 -2.65
CA GLN A 163 9.25 -10.78 -2.47
C GLN A 163 8.43 -12.10 -2.46
N PRO A 164 9.06 -13.26 -2.66
CA PRO A 164 8.39 -14.55 -2.70
C PRO A 164 7.52 -14.87 -1.47
N ASP A 165 7.84 -14.32 -0.30
CA ASP A 165 7.06 -14.46 0.94
C ASP A 165 5.86 -13.48 1.03
N GLY A 166 5.58 -12.73 -0.02
CA GLY A 166 4.48 -11.79 -0.10
C GLY A 166 4.71 -10.43 0.55
N LEU A 167 5.93 -10.14 1.02
CA LEU A 167 6.23 -8.86 1.64
C LEU A 167 6.61 -7.80 0.60
N SER A 168 5.92 -6.66 0.67
CA SER A 168 6.30 -5.42 0.00
C SER A 168 6.47 -4.28 1.00
N ARG A 169 7.23 -3.25 0.58
CA ARG A 169 7.50 -2.06 1.36
C ARG A 169 7.23 -0.82 0.52
N SER A 170 6.59 0.19 1.10
CA SER A 170 6.29 1.46 0.43
C SER A 170 7.43 2.48 0.50
N ASP A 171 8.32 2.35 1.47
CA ASP A 171 9.41 3.29 1.73
C ASP A 171 10.50 3.31 0.65
N LEU A 172 10.61 2.23 -0.15
CA LEU A 172 11.52 2.19 -1.31
C LEU A 172 10.99 2.94 -2.56
N ILE A 173 9.70 3.27 -2.59
CA ILE A 173 9.02 3.83 -3.76
C ILE A 173 8.94 5.36 -3.60
N ASP A 174 9.65 6.10 -4.46
CA ASP A 174 9.53 7.56 -4.52
C ASP A 174 8.53 7.95 -5.61
N PRO A 175 7.44 8.67 -5.27
CA PRO A 175 6.40 9.03 -6.22
C PRO A 175 6.88 9.82 -7.44
N HIS A 176 7.96 10.62 -7.31
CA HIS A 176 8.48 11.46 -8.40
C HIS A 176 9.08 10.64 -9.56
N ALA A 177 9.45 9.38 -9.31
CA ALA A 177 10.01 8.48 -10.34
C ALA A 177 9.00 8.08 -11.43
N TYR A 178 7.68 8.17 -11.14
CA TYR A 178 6.67 7.50 -11.95
C TYR A 178 5.86 8.45 -12.83
N GLY A 179 5.43 7.92 -13.98
CA GLY A 179 4.51 8.54 -14.92
C GLY A 179 3.06 8.14 -14.68
N ALA A 180 2.83 6.95 -14.14
CA ALA A 180 1.49 6.47 -13.80
C ALA A 180 1.55 5.33 -12.77
N VAL A 181 0.40 5.06 -12.14
CA VAL A 181 0.20 3.92 -11.24
C VAL A 181 -1.09 3.22 -11.63
N ASP A 182 -1.00 1.91 -11.90
CA ASP A 182 -2.16 1.07 -12.18
C ASP A 182 -2.53 0.30 -10.91
N VAL A 183 -3.79 0.40 -10.52
CA VAL A 183 -4.37 -0.30 -9.36
C VAL A 183 -5.41 -1.29 -9.86
N ILE A 184 -5.15 -2.57 -9.68
CA ILE A 184 -6.02 -3.70 -10.03
C ILE A 184 -6.63 -4.21 -8.75
N ARG A 185 -7.97 -4.26 -8.65
CA ARG A 185 -8.69 -4.57 -7.42
C ARG A 185 -9.40 -5.91 -7.47
N GLY A 186 -9.48 -6.54 -6.28
CA GLY A 186 -10.12 -7.83 -6.05
C GLY A 186 -9.20 -9.03 -6.29
N PRO A 187 -9.65 -10.23 -5.92
CA PRO A 187 -8.85 -11.44 -6.00
C PRO A 187 -8.31 -11.70 -7.41
N SER A 188 -7.00 -11.85 -7.56
CA SER A 188 -6.33 -11.86 -8.85
C SER A 188 -5.21 -12.91 -8.96
N SER A 189 -5.28 -13.98 -8.15
CA SER A 189 -4.22 -15.00 -8.14
C SER A 189 -4.13 -15.81 -9.43
N ALA A 190 -5.18 -15.82 -10.27
CA ALA A 190 -5.11 -16.40 -11.61
C ALA A 190 -4.01 -15.78 -12.48
N LEU A 191 -3.76 -14.46 -12.31
CA LEU A 191 -2.72 -13.72 -13.05
C LEU A 191 -1.44 -13.51 -12.27
N PHE A 192 -1.56 -13.22 -10.95
CA PHE A 192 -0.44 -12.73 -10.16
C PHE A 192 0.07 -13.74 -9.11
N GLY A 193 -0.62 -14.89 -8.96
CA GLY A 193 -0.21 -15.99 -8.06
C GLY A 193 -0.42 -15.67 -6.59
N ASN A 194 0.47 -16.21 -5.76
CA ASN A 194 0.41 -16.13 -4.31
C ASN A 194 0.32 -14.68 -3.80
N TYR A 195 -0.45 -14.47 -2.74
CA TYR A 195 -0.70 -13.17 -2.09
C TYR A 195 -1.52 -12.15 -2.89
N ALA A 196 -2.06 -12.47 -4.06
CA ALA A 196 -2.92 -11.56 -4.81
C ALA A 196 -4.40 -11.62 -4.38
N THR A 197 -4.68 -11.75 -3.08
CA THR A 197 -6.05 -11.80 -2.53
C THR A 197 -6.77 -10.46 -2.63
N GLY A 198 -6.06 -9.34 -2.54
CA GLY A 198 -6.60 -7.99 -2.71
C GLY A 198 -6.44 -7.43 -4.12
N GLY A 199 -5.48 -7.94 -4.89
CA GLY A 199 -5.17 -7.44 -6.23
C GLY A 199 -3.69 -7.15 -6.47
N ALA A 200 -3.41 -6.18 -7.35
CA ALA A 200 -2.06 -5.79 -7.69
C ALA A 200 -1.93 -4.28 -7.92
N ILE A 201 -0.72 -3.75 -7.74
CA ILE A 201 -0.37 -2.36 -8.06
C ILE A 201 0.87 -2.39 -8.95
N ASN A 202 0.86 -1.63 -10.06
CA ASN A 202 2.01 -1.49 -10.93
C ASN A 202 2.40 -0.02 -11.09
N PHE A 203 3.59 0.34 -10.64
CA PHE A 203 4.17 1.66 -10.83
C PHE A 203 4.90 1.69 -12.17
N ARG A 204 4.58 2.66 -13.00
CA ARG A 204 5.20 2.82 -14.33
C ARG A 204 6.15 4.01 -14.33
N THR A 205 7.43 3.76 -14.59
CA THR A 205 8.44 4.80 -14.78
C THR A 205 8.04 5.74 -15.93
N ARG A 206 8.42 7.01 -15.84
CA ARG A 206 8.22 7.97 -16.93
C ARG A 206 9.00 7.52 -18.17
N PRO A 207 8.36 7.47 -19.35
CA PRO A 207 9.06 7.16 -20.59
C PRO A 207 10.22 8.15 -20.84
N ALA A 208 11.34 7.63 -21.29
CA ALA A 208 12.53 8.45 -21.60
C ALA A 208 12.22 9.54 -22.65
N SER A 209 11.35 9.22 -23.61
CA SER A 209 10.90 10.16 -24.65
C SER A 209 10.06 11.32 -24.11
N GLU A 210 9.35 11.13 -22.99
CA GLU A 210 8.57 12.17 -22.32
C GLU A 210 9.48 13.12 -21.54
N ILE A 211 10.49 12.60 -20.84
CA ILE A 211 11.48 13.40 -20.11
C ILE A 211 12.35 14.20 -21.08
N ASN A 212 12.93 13.53 -22.06
CA ASN A 212 13.79 14.07 -23.12
C ASN A 212 14.70 15.19 -22.65
N GLY A 213 15.57 14.89 -21.69
CA GLY A 213 16.47 15.84 -21.03
C GLY A 213 16.68 15.49 -19.57
N ILE A 214 16.91 16.49 -18.76
CA ILE A 214 17.15 16.39 -17.33
C ILE A 214 16.15 17.28 -16.60
N GLU A 215 15.56 16.79 -15.52
CA GLU A 215 14.76 17.56 -14.58
C GLU A 215 15.41 17.49 -13.20
N TYR A 216 15.56 18.63 -12.55
CA TYR A 216 15.96 18.73 -11.16
C TYR A 216 14.85 19.38 -10.35
N GLY A 217 14.47 18.75 -9.25
CA GLY A 217 13.47 19.26 -8.34
C GLY A 217 13.94 19.30 -6.89
N ILE A 218 13.40 20.26 -6.16
CA ILE A 218 13.60 20.43 -4.72
C ILE A 218 12.27 20.79 -4.08
N ASP A 219 11.87 20.01 -3.06
CA ASP A 219 10.69 20.26 -2.24
C ASP A 219 11.12 20.42 -0.79
N GLY A 220 10.61 21.45 -0.11
CA GLY A 220 10.91 21.70 1.29
C GLY A 220 9.64 22.06 2.06
N GLY A 221 9.61 21.79 3.36
CA GLY A 221 8.41 22.05 4.15
C GLY A 221 8.55 21.87 5.64
N SER A 222 7.41 21.81 6.31
CA SER A 222 7.29 21.64 7.75
C SER A 222 8.06 20.41 8.25
N PHE A 223 8.53 20.46 9.49
CA PHE A 223 9.25 19.37 10.15
C PHE A 223 10.56 18.98 9.47
N GLY A 224 11.32 19.96 8.98
CA GLY A 224 12.61 19.73 8.35
C GLY A 224 12.54 18.93 7.04
N TYR A 225 11.33 18.79 6.43
CA TYR A 225 11.16 18.04 5.20
C TYR A 225 11.95 18.68 4.05
N LEU A 226 12.76 17.86 3.39
CA LEU A 226 13.51 18.20 2.20
C LEU A 226 13.58 17.00 1.27
N ASN A 227 13.23 17.19 0.01
CA ASN A 227 13.40 16.21 -1.05
C ASN A 227 14.17 16.86 -2.20
N ASN A 228 15.34 16.31 -2.54
CA ASN A 228 16.09 16.67 -3.73
C ASN A 228 15.99 15.51 -4.71
N TYR A 229 15.56 15.75 -5.94
CA TYR A 229 15.44 14.70 -6.92
C TYR A 229 15.90 15.13 -8.31
N LEU A 230 16.46 14.15 -9.02
CA LEU A 230 16.90 14.27 -10.41
C LEU A 230 16.15 13.22 -11.24
N THR A 231 15.62 13.64 -12.38
CA THR A 231 15.11 12.72 -13.40
C THR A 231 15.83 13.01 -14.72
N ALA A 232 16.36 11.98 -15.36
CA ALA A 232 16.97 12.09 -16.69
C ALA A 232 16.36 11.05 -17.62
N GLY A 233 16.13 11.41 -18.88
CA GLY A 233 15.58 10.50 -19.86
C GLY A 233 15.95 10.90 -21.28
N LYS A 234 16.32 9.91 -22.10
CA LYS A 234 16.64 10.13 -23.51
C LYS A 234 16.34 8.87 -24.32
N LYS A 235 15.79 9.09 -25.51
CA LYS A 235 15.71 8.07 -26.55
C LYS A 235 16.65 8.44 -27.68
N ILE A 236 17.55 7.54 -28.04
CA ILE A 236 18.54 7.72 -29.11
C ILE A 236 18.50 6.48 -30.00
N GLY A 237 17.92 6.62 -31.19
CA GLY A 237 17.74 5.51 -32.12
C GLY A 237 16.90 4.40 -31.52
N ASN A 238 17.49 3.22 -31.40
CA ASN A 238 16.88 2.00 -30.86
C ASN A 238 17.10 1.82 -29.34
N PHE A 239 17.75 2.76 -28.68
CA PHE A 239 17.99 2.74 -27.23
C PHE A 239 17.23 3.85 -26.53
N GLU A 240 16.58 3.51 -25.41
CA GLU A 240 15.96 4.48 -24.50
C GLU A 240 16.33 4.17 -23.06
N ALA A 241 16.54 5.21 -22.24
CA ALA A 241 16.83 5.06 -20.83
C ALA A 241 16.24 6.21 -20.01
N SER A 242 15.71 5.86 -18.84
CA SER A 242 15.24 6.77 -17.80
C SER A 242 16.01 6.50 -16.50
N LEU A 243 16.44 7.54 -15.84
CA LEU A 243 17.09 7.50 -14.52
C LEU A 243 16.36 8.46 -13.59
N PHE A 244 16.07 8.00 -12.40
CA PHE A 244 15.61 8.81 -11.28
C PHE A 244 16.53 8.62 -10.09
N ALA A 245 16.84 9.69 -9.37
CA ALA A 245 17.57 9.64 -8.11
C ALA A 245 16.98 10.66 -7.14
N SER A 246 16.82 10.32 -5.87
CA SER A 246 16.36 11.23 -4.83
C SER A 246 17.09 11.05 -3.51
N ASP A 247 17.16 12.15 -2.74
CA ASP A 247 17.55 12.22 -1.34
C ASP A 247 16.42 12.93 -0.57
N VAL A 248 15.72 12.16 0.27
CA VAL A 248 14.54 12.62 1.01
C VAL A 248 14.80 12.49 2.49
N ARG A 249 14.61 13.59 3.24
CA ARG A 249 14.82 13.61 4.68
C ARG A 249 13.81 14.48 5.40
N GLY A 250 13.70 14.33 6.72
CA GLY A 250 12.86 15.15 7.58
C GLY A 250 12.92 14.70 9.03
N ASP A 251 12.51 15.58 9.95
CA ASP A 251 12.49 15.31 11.38
C ASP A 251 11.22 14.52 11.79
N GLY A 252 10.16 14.58 10.94
CA GLY A 252 8.85 14.01 11.26
C GLY A 252 8.06 14.88 12.23
N TYR A 253 6.76 14.64 12.29
CA TYR A 253 5.82 15.42 13.15
C TYR A 253 5.53 14.72 14.49
N ILE A 254 6.11 13.56 14.75
CA ILE A 254 6.09 12.86 16.04
C ILE A 254 7.52 12.79 16.51
N SER A 255 7.78 13.04 17.81
CA SER A 255 9.12 12.93 18.38
C SER A 255 9.74 11.56 18.09
N ASN A 256 11.04 11.54 17.81
CA ASN A 256 11.77 10.38 17.30
C ASN A 256 11.22 9.86 15.94
N GLY A 257 10.76 10.77 15.06
CA GLY A 257 10.22 10.46 13.73
C GLY A 257 11.16 10.80 12.58
N TRP A 258 12.43 11.12 12.85
CA TRP A 258 13.44 11.47 11.84
C TRP A 258 13.66 10.36 10.81
N PHE A 259 13.86 10.75 9.56
CA PHE A 259 14.16 9.82 8.47
C PHE A 259 15.09 10.43 7.44
N ASN A 260 15.85 9.57 6.77
CA ASN A 260 16.65 9.86 5.61
C ASN A 260 16.60 8.65 4.66
N THR A 261 16.29 8.87 3.40
CA THR A 261 16.21 7.80 2.39
C THR A 261 16.75 8.27 1.05
N GLN A 262 17.63 7.48 0.45
CA GLN A 262 18.13 7.69 -0.90
C GLN A 262 17.56 6.59 -1.80
N THR A 263 17.08 7.00 -2.98
CA THR A 263 16.52 6.08 -3.97
C THR A 263 17.15 6.33 -5.33
N VAL A 264 17.59 5.28 -6.00
CA VAL A 264 17.96 5.29 -7.41
C VAL A 264 17.05 4.30 -8.14
N ASN A 265 16.45 4.75 -9.23
CA ASN A 265 15.57 3.94 -10.08
C ASN A 265 15.98 4.14 -11.55
N PHE A 266 16.32 3.06 -12.22
CA PHE A 266 16.78 3.09 -13.61
C PHE A 266 16.00 2.09 -14.44
N LEU A 267 15.61 2.51 -15.64
CA LEU A 267 14.96 1.67 -16.63
C LEU A 267 15.59 1.96 -17.99
N SER A 268 15.99 0.92 -18.71
CA SER A 268 16.46 1.07 -20.09
C SER A 268 15.91 -0.02 -20.98
N THR A 269 15.64 0.32 -22.24
CA THR A 269 15.18 -0.63 -23.28
C THR A 269 16.02 -0.46 -24.52
N LEU A 270 16.55 -1.57 -25.03
CA LEU A 270 17.29 -1.66 -26.29
C LEU A 270 16.51 -2.54 -27.28
N HIS A 271 16.11 -1.99 -28.39
CA HIS A 271 15.58 -2.71 -29.54
C HIS A 271 16.78 -3.22 -30.36
N VAL A 272 17.13 -4.50 -30.16
CA VAL A 272 18.29 -5.12 -30.85
C VAL A 272 17.95 -5.38 -32.32
N THR A 273 16.74 -5.85 -32.55
CA THR A 273 16.10 -6.02 -33.87
C THR A 273 14.70 -5.41 -33.81
N PRO A 274 13.97 -5.32 -34.94
CA PRO A 274 12.56 -4.94 -34.91
C PRO A 274 11.70 -5.83 -34.01
N ASP A 275 12.10 -7.11 -33.86
CA ASP A 275 11.34 -8.14 -33.13
C ASP A 275 11.86 -8.40 -31.73
N ASP A 276 13.11 -7.99 -31.39
CA ASP A 276 13.75 -8.26 -30.12
C ASP A 276 13.96 -7.00 -29.27
N ARG A 277 13.51 -7.05 -28.03
CA ARG A 277 13.68 -5.98 -27.02
C ARG A 277 14.33 -6.53 -25.77
N PHE A 278 15.34 -5.84 -25.28
CA PHE A 278 15.96 -6.09 -23.96
C PHE A 278 15.71 -4.90 -23.06
N THR A 279 15.12 -5.17 -21.90
CA THR A 279 14.85 -4.16 -20.87
C THR A 279 15.62 -4.50 -19.60
N VAL A 280 16.31 -3.51 -19.03
CA VAL A 280 16.99 -3.62 -17.74
C VAL A 280 16.34 -2.67 -16.76
N LYS A 281 16.05 -3.18 -15.57
CA LYS A 281 15.54 -2.44 -14.41
C LYS A 281 16.55 -2.51 -13.29
N PHE A 282 16.82 -1.38 -12.64
CA PHE A 282 17.62 -1.31 -11.43
C PHE A 282 16.96 -0.38 -10.41
N ILE A 283 16.83 -0.86 -9.17
CA ILE A 283 16.36 -0.07 -8.04
C ILE A 283 17.34 -0.27 -6.89
N ASN A 284 17.76 0.83 -6.29
CA ASN A 284 18.49 0.79 -5.02
C ASN A 284 17.86 1.80 -4.06
N ASN A 285 17.61 1.37 -2.85
CA ASN A 285 17.09 2.22 -1.78
C ASN A 285 17.87 1.97 -0.49
N ASN A 286 18.32 3.06 0.12
CA ASN A 286 18.89 3.06 1.46
C ASN A 286 17.97 3.88 2.36
N LEU A 287 17.58 3.33 3.49
CA LEU A 287 16.72 3.96 4.48
C LEU A 287 17.38 3.96 5.84
N GLU A 288 17.46 5.12 6.47
CA GLU A 288 17.68 5.25 7.91
C GLU A 288 16.54 6.07 8.51
N THR A 289 15.89 5.54 9.53
CA THR A 289 14.78 6.24 10.19
C THR A 289 14.76 5.94 11.68
N ARG A 290 14.33 6.93 12.46
CA ARG A 290 13.93 6.74 13.86
C ARG A 290 12.45 6.42 13.92
N LEU A 291 12.03 5.73 14.96
CA LEU A 291 10.67 5.25 15.12
C LEU A 291 10.07 5.68 16.43
N PRO A 292 8.94 6.41 16.40
CA PRO A 292 8.17 6.67 17.62
C PRO A 292 7.50 5.38 18.12
N ILE A 293 7.28 5.28 19.42
CA ILE A 293 6.46 4.20 19.99
C ILE A 293 4.99 4.51 19.70
N ARG A 294 4.24 3.48 19.35
CA ARG A 294 2.78 3.58 19.19
C ARG A 294 2.12 3.81 20.54
N LEU A 295 1.03 4.57 20.56
CA LEU A 295 0.38 5.05 21.76
C LEU A 295 -0.84 4.21 22.14
N SER A 296 -1.09 4.08 23.45
CA SER A 296 -2.41 3.73 23.98
C SER A 296 -3.39 4.88 23.70
N LEU A 297 -4.68 4.63 23.85
CA LEU A 297 -5.68 5.67 23.68
C LEU A 297 -5.50 6.80 24.71
N ASN A 298 -5.17 6.47 25.97
CA ASN A 298 -4.91 7.46 27.02
C ASN A 298 -3.69 8.33 26.69
N GLN A 299 -2.62 7.73 26.19
CA GLN A 299 -1.41 8.46 25.78
C GLN A 299 -1.69 9.35 24.56
N PHE A 300 -2.46 8.86 23.58
CA PHE A 300 -2.86 9.65 22.41
C PHE A 300 -3.67 10.88 22.81
N HIS A 301 -4.58 10.77 23.76
CA HIS A 301 -5.36 11.91 24.26
C HIS A 301 -4.48 12.92 25.00
N GLN A 302 -3.46 12.45 25.70
CA GLN A 302 -2.58 13.30 26.52
C GLN A 302 -1.48 13.96 25.68
N ASN A 303 -0.83 13.21 24.75
CA ASN A 303 0.31 13.69 23.98
C ASN A 303 0.40 12.95 22.63
N PRO A 304 -0.44 13.29 21.62
CA PRO A 304 -0.52 12.58 20.35
C PRO A 304 0.78 12.62 19.53
N PHE A 305 1.60 13.65 19.69
CA PHE A 305 2.85 13.85 18.95
C PHE A 305 4.10 13.52 19.79
N GLN A 306 3.91 13.04 21.01
CA GLN A 306 4.98 12.67 21.96
C GLN A 306 5.98 13.83 22.19
N GLU A 307 5.48 15.06 22.23
CA GLU A 307 6.30 16.25 22.50
C GLU A 307 6.90 16.19 23.91
N GLY A 308 8.17 16.57 24.02
CA GLY A 308 8.91 16.50 25.30
C GLY A 308 9.24 15.09 25.77
N CYS A 309 8.97 14.05 24.98
CA CYS A 309 9.28 12.66 25.29
C CYS A 309 10.74 12.29 25.01
N VAL A 310 11.63 13.15 25.40
CA VAL A 310 13.09 12.98 25.37
C VAL A 310 13.62 12.56 26.73
N THR A 311 14.91 12.66 26.96
CA THR A 311 15.58 12.30 28.19
C THR A 311 14.87 12.87 29.44
N GLY A 312 14.51 12.02 30.38
CA GLY A 312 13.81 12.42 31.62
C GLY A 312 12.30 12.55 31.54
N ALA A 313 11.69 12.26 30.39
CA ALA A 313 10.24 12.29 30.22
C ALA A 313 9.54 11.26 31.14
N THR A 314 8.44 11.70 31.77
CA THR A 314 7.65 10.85 32.68
C THR A 314 6.43 10.26 31.94
N ALA A 315 5.87 9.18 32.49
CA ALA A 315 4.59 8.64 32.01
C ALA A 315 3.45 9.67 32.12
N ALA A 316 3.56 10.63 33.01
CA ALA A 316 2.59 11.73 33.18
C ALA A 316 2.48 12.65 31.97
N LEU A 317 3.48 12.68 31.08
CA LEU A 317 3.45 13.42 29.83
C LEU A 317 2.79 12.64 28.68
N GLY A 318 2.24 11.46 28.90
CA GLY A 318 1.65 10.64 27.85
C GLY A 318 2.69 10.02 26.90
N CYS A 319 3.95 9.91 27.30
CA CYS A 319 5.02 9.37 26.49
C CYS A 319 4.90 7.85 26.31
N GLY A 320 5.06 7.38 25.09
CA GLY A 320 5.26 5.96 24.79
C GLY A 320 6.59 5.48 25.39
N ARG A 321 6.59 4.28 25.98
CA ARG A 321 7.79 3.69 26.59
C ARG A 321 7.94 2.23 26.20
N VAL A 322 9.18 1.78 26.11
CA VAL A 322 9.56 0.38 25.93
C VAL A 322 10.30 -0.10 27.17
N THR A 323 9.99 -1.30 27.61
CA THR A 323 10.69 -1.95 28.74
C THR A 323 11.83 -2.81 28.20
N LEU A 324 13.06 -2.52 28.63
CA LEU A 324 14.29 -3.16 28.19
C LEU A 324 14.95 -3.89 29.34
N ASN A 325 15.55 -5.05 29.07
CA ASN A 325 16.32 -5.78 30.04
C ASN A 325 17.70 -5.11 30.25
N ASN A 326 18.10 -4.76 31.48
CA ASN A 326 19.34 -4.03 31.77
C ASN A 326 20.60 -4.79 31.33
N ASN A 327 20.57 -6.12 31.40
CA ASN A 327 21.66 -6.98 30.92
C ASN A 327 21.52 -7.37 29.42
N GLY A 328 20.43 -6.99 28.74
CA GLY A 328 20.17 -7.29 27.33
C GLY A 328 19.84 -8.74 27.03
N PHE A 329 19.41 -9.57 28.00
CA PHE A 329 19.03 -10.97 27.75
C PHE A 329 17.95 -11.52 28.68
N ASN A 330 17.83 -11.07 29.95
CA ASN A 330 16.76 -11.49 30.85
C ASN A 330 16.49 -10.45 31.95
N THR A 331 15.49 -10.69 32.79
CA THR A 331 15.03 -9.75 33.80
C THR A 331 15.84 -9.82 35.13
N THR A 332 16.83 -10.69 35.26
CA THR A 332 17.57 -10.88 36.54
C THR A 332 18.37 -9.66 36.99
N ALA A 333 18.84 -8.83 36.07
CA ALA A 333 19.50 -7.56 36.34
C ALA A 333 18.54 -6.36 36.44
N GLY A 334 17.23 -6.62 36.46
CA GLY A 334 16.19 -5.60 36.39
C GLY A 334 15.88 -5.17 34.98
N THR A 335 14.93 -4.24 34.84
CA THR A 335 14.49 -3.64 33.60
C THR A 335 14.44 -2.13 33.74
N ASP A 336 14.74 -1.42 32.61
CA ASP A 336 14.51 0.00 32.48
C ASP A 336 13.40 0.25 31.51
N SER A 337 12.62 1.30 31.75
CA SER A 337 11.58 1.77 30.88
C SER A 337 12.05 3.05 30.19
N GLU A 338 12.24 3.00 28.87
CA GLU A 338 12.80 4.09 28.08
C GLU A 338 11.82 4.62 27.03
N THR A 339 11.95 5.89 26.67
CA THR A 339 11.27 6.45 25.49
C THR A 339 11.90 5.92 24.20
N ALA A 340 11.26 6.15 23.05
CA ALA A 340 11.81 5.74 21.76
C ALA A 340 13.21 6.32 21.49
N GLU A 341 13.42 7.57 21.89
CA GLU A 341 14.69 8.28 21.71
C GLU A 341 15.77 7.74 22.65
N GLN A 342 15.45 7.54 23.92
CA GLN A 342 16.37 6.94 24.91
C GLN A 342 16.83 5.55 24.48
N ALA A 343 15.91 4.73 23.97
CA ALA A 343 16.20 3.38 23.48
C ALA A 343 16.89 3.36 22.12
N GLY A 344 16.88 4.50 21.39
CA GLY A 344 17.44 4.59 20.05
C GLY A 344 16.67 3.79 19.01
N LEU A 345 15.34 3.69 19.14
CA LEU A 345 14.52 2.89 18.24
C LEU A 345 14.58 3.45 16.81
N GLY A 346 14.69 2.54 15.83
CA GLY A 346 14.82 2.94 14.42
C GLY A 346 14.90 1.77 13.47
N ARG A 347 15.25 2.08 12.24
CA ARG A 347 15.48 1.11 11.16
C ARG A 347 16.63 1.59 10.28
N LYS A 348 17.45 0.63 9.84
CA LYS A 348 18.41 0.79 8.74
C LYS A 348 18.19 -0.35 7.77
N ASP A 349 17.61 -0.01 6.63
CA ASP A 349 17.26 -0.99 5.59
C ASP A 349 17.95 -0.61 4.28
N ARG A 350 18.44 -1.62 3.57
CA ARG A 350 18.93 -1.47 2.19
C ARG A 350 18.20 -2.46 1.32
N ARG A 351 17.84 -2.03 0.12
CA ARG A 351 17.26 -2.93 -0.88
C ARG A 351 17.82 -2.65 -2.26
N THR A 352 18.21 -3.71 -2.96
CA THR A 352 18.72 -3.66 -4.33
C THR A 352 17.94 -4.64 -5.18
N ILE A 353 17.34 -4.16 -6.26
CA ILE A 353 16.59 -4.97 -7.23
C ILE A 353 17.24 -4.79 -8.59
N VAL A 354 17.56 -5.89 -9.25
CA VAL A 354 18.10 -5.93 -10.62
C VAL A 354 17.21 -6.84 -11.45
N GLY A 355 16.61 -6.29 -12.49
CA GLY A 355 15.75 -7.02 -13.42
C GLY A 355 16.27 -6.98 -14.84
N ALA A 356 16.12 -8.08 -15.57
CA ALA A 356 16.36 -8.17 -17.00
C ALA A 356 15.16 -8.83 -17.67
N ARG A 357 14.73 -8.30 -18.79
CA ARG A 357 13.60 -8.79 -19.59
C ARG A 357 14.00 -8.85 -21.05
N TRP A 358 13.75 -9.99 -21.67
CA TRP A 358 13.80 -10.16 -23.11
C TRP A 358 12.39 -10.43 -23.64
N GLU A 359 12.01 -9.72 -24.70
CA GLU A 359 10.76 -9.91 -25.42
C GLU A 359 11.06 -10.14 -26.91
N HIS A 360 10.44 -11.17 -27.46
CA HIS A 360 10.54 -11.52 -28.88
C HIS A 360 9.14 -11.55 -29.52
N ASP A 361 8.96 -10.78 -30.56
CA ASP A 361 7.75 -10.78 -31.36
C ASP A 361 7.95 -11.75 -32.54
N PHE A 362 7.31 -12.94 -32.51
CA PHE A 362 7.30 -13.87 -33.64
C PHE A 362 6.52 -13.28 -34.82
N SER A 363 5.57 -12.40 -34.53
CA SER A 363 4.77 -11.61 -35.45
C SER A 363 4.05 -10.52 -34.67
N ASN A 364 3.26 -9.69 -35.34
CA ASN A 364 2.36 -8.77 -34.65
C ASN A 364 1.22 -9.48 -33.86
N GLN A 365 1.10 -10.81 -34.03
CA GLN A 365 0.08 -11.65 -33.38
C GLN A 365 0.60 -12.50 -32.23
N SER A 366 1.91 -12.63 -32.05
CA SER A 366 2.46 -13.42 -30.93
C SER A 366 3.75 -12.84 -30.38
N THR A 367 3.84 -12.79 -29.07
CA THR A 367 4.98 -12.27 -28.31
C THR A 367 5.34 -13.23 -27.20
N TRP A 368 6.62 -13.48 -27.04
CA TRP A 368 7.17 -14.22 -25.92
C TRP A 368 8.05 -13.31 -25.08
N ARG A 369 7.82 -13.32 -23.76
CA ARG A 369 8.56 -12.55 -22.75
C ARG A 369 9.25 -13.47 -21.79
N ASN A 370 10.50 -13.22 -21.50
CA ASN A 370 11.25 -13.83 -20.42
C ASN A 370 11.81 -12.76 -19.51
N GLN A 371 11.65 -12.94 -18.22
CA GLN A 371 12.04 -11.95 -17.22
C GLN A 371 12.74 -12.64 -16.05
N PHE A 372 13.85 -12.08 -15.62
CA PHE A 372 14.58 -12.49 -14.43
C PHE A 372 14.75 -11.29 -13.50
N VAL A 373 14.57 -11.50 -12.20
CA VAL A 373 14.79 -10.47 -11.15
C VAL A 373 15.59 -11.08 -10.01
N PHE A 374 16.63 -10.40 -9.61
CA PHE A 374 17.34 -10.56 -8.35
C PHE A 374 16.93 -9.41 -7.41
N ASP A 375 16.60 -9.72 -6.16
CA ASP A 375 16.17 -8.75 -5.15
C ASP A 375 16.83 -9.11 -3.82
N ASP A 376 17.65 -8.21 -3.31
CA ASP A 376 18.36 -8.33 -2.04
C ASP A 376 17.89 -7.25 -1.06
N ARG A 377 17.41 -7.69 0.11
CA ARG A 377 16.93 -6.81 1.18
C ARG A 377 17.67 -7.12 2.47
N ASN A 378 18.40 -6.13 2.98
CA ASN A 378 19.09 -6.19 4.26
C ASN A 378 18.37 -5.29 5.27
N ILE A 379 18.19 -5.77 6.49
CA ILE A 379 17.50 -5.04 7.56
C ILE A 379 18.30 -5.01 8.86
N SER A 380 18.18 -3.89 9.59
CA SER A 380 18.56 -3.74 10.99
C SER A 380 17.51 -2.88 11.67
N GLN A 381 16.64 -3.50 12.46
CA GLN A 381 15.39 -2.90 12.91
C GLN A 381 15.15 -3.05 14.42
N PRO A 382 15.80 -2.23 15.27
CA PRO A 382 15.43 -2.10 16.68
C PRO A 382 14.11 -1.31 16.79
N THR A 383 12.98 -2.02 16.78
CA THR A 383 11.64 -1.41 16.78
C THR A 383 10.91 -1.49 18.11
N GLY A 384 11.52 -2.09 19.11
CA GLY A 384 10.98 -2.29 20.45
C GLY A 384 12.03 -2.89 21.38
N SER A 385 11.65 -3.84 22.22
CA SER A 385 12.58 -4.56 23.11
C SER A 385 13.52 -5.53 22.36
N THR A 386 13.28 -5.72 21.07
CA THR A 386 14.13 -6.54 20.20
C THR A 386 14.45 -5.82 18.90
N SER A 387 15.57 -6.23 18.28
CA SER A 387 16.00 -5.82 16.94
C SER A 387 15.99 -7.04 16.03
N ALA A 388 15.39 -6.92 14.83
CA ALA A 388 15.55 -7.87 13.75
C ALA A 388 16.73 -7.45 12.87
N ILE A 389 17.67 -8.37 12.63
CA ILE A 389 18.81 -8.18 11.72
C ILE A 389 18.77 -9.33 10.74
N GLY A 390 18.71 -9.04 9.45
CA GLY A 390 18.52 -10.10 8.47
C GLY A 390 18.88 -9.73 7.05
N ASP A 391 19.05 -10.80 6.27
CA ASP A 391 19.39 -10.76 4.85
C ASP A 391 18.42 -11.65 4.08
N PHE A 392 17.80 -11.10 3.03
CA PHE A 392 16.65 -11.68 2.34
C PHE A 392 16.83 -11.68 0.82
N PRO A 393 17.85 -12.37 0.28
CA PRO A 393 18.03 -12.49 -1.16
C PRO A 393 16.93 -13.35 -1.79
N SER A 394 16.43 -12.92 -2.94
CA SER A 394 15.42 -13.65 -3.69
C SER A 394 15.64 -13.58 -5.19
N TYR A 395 15.15 -14.58 -5.89
CA TYR A 395 15.20 -14.74 -7.34
C TYR A 395 13.79 -14.95 -7.87
N ASN A 396 13.48 -14.32 -9.00
CA ASN A 396 12.20 -14.45 -9.66
C ASN A 396 12.44 -14.63 -11.17
N TYR A 397 11.86 -15.68 -11.73
CA TYR A 397 11.86 -15.92 -13.17
C TYR A 397 10.42 -16.06 -13.66
N MET A 398 10.11 -15.38 -14.76
CA MET A 398 8.80 -15.41 -15.43
C MET A 398 9.00 -15.63 -16.92
N SER A 399 8.14 -16.45 -17.50
CA SER A 399 8.06 -16.67 -18.94
C SER A 399 6.60 -16.60 -19.36
N ASP A 400 6.28 -15.62 -20.18
CA ASP A 400 4.92 -15.32 -20.63
C ASP A 400 4.84 -15.36 -22.15
N PHE A 401 3.78 -15.95 -22.67
CA PHE A 401 3.45 -15.98 -24.08
C PHE A 401 2.05 -15.43 -24.32
N VAL A 402 1.89 -14.59 -25.31
CA VAL A 402 0.59 -14.13 -25.83
C VAL A 402 0.48 -14.43 -27.30
N GLY A 403 -0.60 -15.10 -27.66
CA GLY A 403 -1.01 -15.32 -29.06
C GLY A 403 -2.37 -14.68 -29.32
N ARG A 404 -2.51 -14.04 -30.46
CA ARG A 404 -3.79 -13.49 -30.98
C ARG A 404 -4.18 -14.23 -32.23
N GLY A 405 -5.44 -14.62 -32.31
CA GLY A 405 -5.93 -15.41 -33.46
C GLY A 405 -7.44 -15.60 -33.37
N GLU A 406 -7.87 -16.73 -33.87
CA GLU A 406 -9.28 -17.15 -33.79
C GLU A 406 -9.38 -18.47 -33.03
N MET A 407 -10.37 -18.54 -32.16
CA MET A 407 -10.78 -19.75 -31.48
C MET A 407 -12.28 -19.92 -31.55
N LEU A 408 -12.76 -21.07 -32.01
CA LEU A 408 -14.18 -21.35 -32.21
C LEU A 408 -14.87 -20.34 -33.15
N GLY A 409 -14.14 -19.78 -34.15
CA GLY A 409 -14.65 -18.76 -35.05
C GLY A 409 -14.80 -17.36 -34.44
N MET A 410 -14.24 -17.13 -33.28
CA MET A 410 -14.24 -15.85 -32.57
C MET A 410 -12.81 -15.31 -32.45
N SER A 411 -12.65 -13.99 -32.46
CA SER A 411 -11.35 -13.38 -32.16
C SER A 411 -10.93 -13.70 -30.73
N ALA A 412 -9.70 -14.17 -30.56
CA ALA A 412 -9.17 -14.70 -29.31
C ALA A 412 -7.82 -14.07 -28.97
N THR A 413 -7.58 -13.89 -27.66
CA THR A 413 -6.26 -13.59 -27.12
C THR A 413 -5.93 -14.63 -26.06
N THR A 414 -4.97 -15.49 -26.39
CA THR A 414 -4.48 -16.57 -25.51
C THR A 414 -3.24 -16.11 -24.76
N TYR A 415 -3.26 -16.22 -23.45
CA TYR A 415 -2.11 -15.95 -22.57
C TYR A 415 -1.71 -17.24 -21.87
N LEU A 416 -0.41 -17.55 -21.90
CA LEU A 416 0.20 -18.63 -21.14
C LEU A 416 1.40 -18.07 -20.37
N GLY A 417 1.51 -18.42 -19.10
CA GLY A 417 2.60 -17.97 -18.26
C GLY A 417 3.14 -19.09 -17.38
N ALA A 418 4.42 -19.04 -17.12
CA ALA A 418 5.08 -19.87 -16.12
C ALA A 418 5.98 -18.99 -15.25
N PHE A 419 6.08 -19.30 -13.98
CA PHE A 419 6.98 -18.58 -13.08
C PHE A 419 7.61 -19.52 -12.06
N TYR A 420 8.81 -19.13 -11.64
CA TYR A 420 9.53 -19.72 -10.53
C TYR A 420 10.14 -18.59 -9.70
N ASN A 421 9.86 -18.55 -8.42
CA ASN A 421 10.52 -17.64 -7.51
C ASN A 421 10.95 -18.33 -6.22
N THR A 422 12.08 -17.90 -5.68
CA THR A 422 12.63 -18.47 -4.45
C THR A 422 13.32 -17.40 -3.62
N MET A 423 13.25 -17.55 -2.32
CA MET A 423 13.96 -16.74 -1.33
C MET A 423 14.55 -17.64 -0.28
N SER A 424 15.85 -17.51 -0.04
CA SER A 424 16.55 -18.19 1.06
C SER A 424 17.17 -17.12 1.96
N TRP A 425 16.80 -17.10 3.22
CA TRP A 425 17.09 -15.98 4.12
C TRP A 425 17.51 -16.40 5.51
N SER A 426 18.19 -15.49 6.20
CA SER A 426 18.54 -15.63 7.63
C SER A 426 18.20 -14.33 8.36
N SER A 427 17.60 -14.46 9.54
CA SER A 427 17.29 -13.32 10.41
C SER A 427 17.56 -13.64 11.85
N ASP A 428 18.32 -12.76 12.49
CA ASP A 428 18.59 -12.75 13.91
C ASP A 428 17.61 -11.86 14.66
N THR A 429 17.09 -12.33 15.79
CA THR A 429 16.40 -11.51 16.77
C THR A 429 17.32 -11.26 17.95
N VAL A 430 17.70 -10.01 18.17
CA VAL A 430 18.63 -9.59 19.20
C VAL A 430 17.89 -8.73 20.23
N GLN A 431 18.16 -8.91 21.52
CA GLN A 431 17.61 -8.04 22.56
C GLN A 431 18.20 -6.63 22.43
N VAL A 432 17.36 -5.61 22.62
CA VAL A 432 17.81 -4.23 22.81
C VAL A 432 17.99 -4.02 24.32
N LYS A 433 19.08 -3.38 24.72
CA LYS A 433 19.36 -3.03 26.12
C LYS A 433 19.41 -1.51 26.30
N PRO A 434 19.15 -0.99 27.50
CA PRO A 434 19.26 0.42 27.82
C PRO A 434 20.60 1.03 27.43
N GLY A 435 20.64 2.34 27.20
CA GLY A 435 21.85 3.11 26.94
C GLY A 435 21.83 3.93 25.64
N GLY A 436 20.70 4.01 24.95
CA GLY A 436 20.50 4.79 23.74
C GLY A 436 21.18 4.20 22.49
N ASN A 437 20.92 4.78 21.36
CA ASN A 437 21.45 4.35 20.05
C ASN A 437 21.21 2.87 19.72
N ALA A 438 20.12 2.28 20.23
CA ALA A 438 19.81 0.87 20.09
C ALA A 438 20.97 -0.06 20.45
N THR A 439 21.54 0.11 21.66
CA THR A 439 22.57 -0.79 22.15
C THR A 439 22.04 -2.23 22.16
N LEU A 440 22.68 -3.13 21.41
CA LEU A 440 22.23 -4.49 21.24
C LEU A 440 22.74 -5.40 22.37
N GLY A 441 21.83 -6.23 22.87
CA GLY A 441 22.11 -7.26 23.85
C GLY A 441 22.42 -8.61 23.19
N ARG A 442 21.86 -9.69 23.75
CA ARG A 442 22.13 -11.06 23.32
C ARG A 442 21.19 -11.51 22.20
N LEU A 443 21.68 -12.41 21.38
CA LEU A 443 20.89 -13.11 20.36
C LEU A 443 19.81 -13.96 21.03
N SER A 444 18.54 -13.67 20.76
CA SER A 444 17.39 -14.43 21.28
C SER A 444 17.04 -15.61 20.39
N SER A 445 17.09 -15.40 19.07
CA SER A 445 16.85 -16.46 18.09
C SER A 445 17.50 -16.15 16.75
N ASN A 446 17.79 -17.19 16.00
CA ASN A 446 18.13 -17.14 14.58
C ASN A 446 17.10 -17.97 13.80
N VAL A 447 16.51 -17.38 12.78
CA VAL A 447 15.61 -18.08 11.84
C VAL A 447 16.27 -18.14 10.48
N ARG A 448 16.36 -19.34 9.91
CA ARG A 448 16.69 -19.58 8.50
C ARG A 448 15.47 -20.09 7.80
N GLY A 449 15.15 -19.52 6.67
CA GLY A 449 13.95 -19.86 5.92
C GLY A 449 14.19 -19.96 4.42
N GLU A 450 13.44 -20.85 3.81
CA GLU A 450 13.33 -20.97 2.36
C GLU A 450 11.86 -20.89 1.98
N HIS A 451 11.58 -20.13 0.94
CA HIS A 451 10.25 -19.99 0.37
C HIS A 451 10.37 -20.12 -1.14
N THR A 452 9.76 -21.13 -1.72
CA THR A 452 9.82 -21.42 -3.15
C THR A 452 8.42 -21.55 -3.72
N ASN A 453 8.13 -20.85 -4.81
CA ASN A 453 6.89 -20.93 -5.56
C ASN A 453 7.18 -21.33 -7.01
N PHE A 454 6.39 -22.25 -7.53
CA PHE A 454 6.33 -22.58 -8.95
C PHE A 454 4.89 -22.54 -9.42
N GLY A 455 4.61 -21.88 -10.52
CA GLY A 455 3.24 -21.76 -11.02
C GLY A 455 3.13 -21.69 -12.54
N LEU A 456 1.94 -22.11 -12.99
CA LEU A 456 1.51 -22.06 -14.38
C LEU A 456 0.22 -21.24 -14.46
N ARG A 457 0.04 -20.49 -15.54
CA ARG A 457 -1.11 -19.62 -15.78
C ARG A 457 -1.59 -19.78 -17.20
N ALA A 458 -2.90 -19.82 -17.38
CA ALA A 458 -3.52 -19.78 -18.68
C ALA A 458 -4.73 -18.83 -18.63
N ARG A 459 -4.91 -18.03 -19.66
CA ARG A 459 -6.04 -17.10 -19.75
C ARG A 459 -6.43 -16.93 -21.22
N GLU A 460 -7.72 -16.95 -21.45
CA GLU A 460 -8.31 -16.77 -22.76
C GLU A 460 -9.30 -15.61 -22.73
N GLU A 461 -9.18 -14.70 -23.69
CA GLU A 461 -10.12 -13.61 -23.93
C GLU A 461 -10.79 -13.84 -25.29
N LEU A 462 -12.09 -14.11 -25.29
CA LEU A 462 -12.87 -14.38 -26.47
C LEU A 462 -13.81 -13.22 -26.78
N GLN A 463 -13.65 -12.62 -27.93
CA GLN A 463 -14.59 -11.63 -28.45
C GLN A 463 -15.73 -12.35 -29.16
N ILE A 464 -16.82 -12.64 -28.42
CA ILE A 464 -17.98 -13.38 -28.92
C ILE A 464 -18.64 -12.65 -30.07
N ASN A 465 -18.71 -11.32 -29.96
CA ASN A 465 -19.15 -10.41 -31.00
C ASN A 465 -18.73 -8.96 -30.68
N ASN A 466 -19.14 -7.98 -31.45
CA ASN A 466 -18.74 -6.58 -31.25
C ASN A 466 -19.13 -6.00 -29.88
N ALA A 467 -20.11 -6.56 -29.19
CA ALA A 467 -20.60 -6.08 -27.91
C ALA A 467 -20.15 -6.94 -26.71
N TRP A 468 -19.87 -8.23 -26.92
CA TRP A 468 -19.61 -9.17 -25.83
C TRP A 468 -18.21 -9.74 -25.90
N THR A 469 -17.51 -9.69 -24.75
CA THR A 469 -16.23 -10.36 -24.55
C THR A 469 -16.33 -11.26 -23.30
N ALA A 470 -15.91 -12.51 -23.43
CA ALA A 470 -15.76 -13.43 -22.31
C ALA A 470 -14.29 -13.65 -21.99
N VAL A 471 -13.99 -13.83 -20.73
CA VAL A 471 -12.66 -14.15 -20.22
C VAL A 471 -12.74 -15.36 -19.33
N ALA A 472 -11.83 -16.31 -19.53
CA ALA A 472 -11.62 -17.45 -18.64
C ALA A 472 -10.14 -17.58 -18.35
N GLY A 473 -9.80 -17.78 -17.08
CA GLY A 473 -8.42 -17.94 -16.66
C GLY A 473 -8.27 -18.95 -15.52
N VAL A 474 -7.07 -19.50 -15.40
CA VAL A 474 -6.68 -20.37 -14.28
C VAL A 474 -5.21 -20.20 -13.98
N GLY A 475 -4.88 -20.09 -12.69
CA GLY A 475 -3.55 -20.19 -12.13
C GLY A 475 -3.41 -21.47 -11.32
N LEU A 476 -2.30 -22.15 -11.48
CA LEU A 476 -1.88 -23.32 -10.69
C LEU A 476 -0.56 -22.97 -10.03
N GLU A 477 -0.43 -23.21 -8.73
CA GLU A 477 0.79 -22.89 -8.01
C GLU A 477 1.08 -23.88 -6.91
N GLN A 478 2.34 -24.29 -6.83
CA GLN A 478 2.91 -25.04 -5.71
C GLN A 478 3.84 -24.13 -4.93
N THR A 479 3.64 -24.04 -3.61
CA THR A 479 4.50 -23.32 -2.68
C THR A 479 5.11 -24.28 -1.69
N GLN A 480 6.44 -24.21 -1.52
CA GLN A 480 7.18 -24.95 -0.50
C GLN A 480 7.77 -23.98 0.51
N LEU A 481 7.54 -24.25 1.78
CA LEU A 481 8.10 -23.53 2.91
C LEU A 481 8.98 -24.47 3.72
N LYS A 482 10.24 -24.06 3.98
CA LYS A 482 11.16 -24.76 4.86
C LYS A 482 11.80 -23.78 5.81
N GLY A 483 12.04 -24.20 7.03
CA GLY A 483 12.72 -23.32 7.97
C GLY A 483 13.23 -24.02 9.22
N LEU A 484 14.18 -23.35 9.85
CA LEU A 484 14.79 -23.74 11.11
C LEU A 484 14.84 -22.51 12.00
N ASN A 485 14.22 -22.59 13.18
CA ASN A 485 14.34 -21.60 14.24
C ASN A 485 15.24 -22.15 15.35
N THR A 486 16.30 -21.44 15.67
CA THR A 486 17.18 -21.68 16.79
C THR A 486 16.95 -20.64 17.86
N ALA A 487 16.31 -21.01 18.98
CA ALA A 487 16.05 -20.11 20.10
C ALA A 487 17.07 -20.37 21.22
N TYR A 488 17.55 -19.26 21.82
CA TYR A 488 18.60 -19.27 22.84
C TYR A 488 18.05 -18.79 24.18
N THR A 489 18.39 -19.48 25.27
CA THR A 489 18.11 -19.07 26.64
C THR A 489 19.43 -18.87 27.42
N TYR A 490 19.51 -17.83 28.23
CA TYR A 490 20.71 -17.45 28.96
C TYR A 490 20.44 -17.46 30.47
N THR A 491 21.34 -18.09 31.27
CA THR A 491 21.30 -18.00 32.73
C THR A 491 22.22 -16.96 33.28
N GLY A 492 23.20 -16.49 32.53
CA GLY A 492 24.16 -15.50 32.94
C GLY A 492 24.72 -14.69 31.78
N PRO A 493 25.60 -13.72 32.05
CA PRO A 493 26.07 -12.79 31.04
C PRO A 493 26.90 -13.45 29.93
N THR A 494 27.43 -14.63 30.12
CA THR A 494 28.36 -15.30 29.18
C THR A 494 27.91 -16.69 28.73
N GLY A 495 26.93 -17.32 29.38
CA GLY A 495 26.56 -18.71 29.13
C GLY A 495 25.20 -18.90 28.44
N ILE A 496 25.15 -19.58 27.33
CA ILE A 496 23.92 -20.16 26.77
C ILE A 496 23.51 -21.32 27.66
N THR A 497 22.32 -21.29 28.24
CA THR A 497 21.79 -22.37 29.07
C THR A 497 21.20 -23.48 28.22
N THR A 498 20.39 -23.09 27.27
CA THR A 498 19.69 -24.00 26.37
C THR A 498 19.60 -23.43 24.97
N THR A 499 19.70 -24.34 24.01
CA THR A 499 19.40 -24.04 22.60
C THR A 499 18.24 -24.93 22.19
N ARG A 500 17.15 -24.33 21.73
CA ARG A 500 16.00 -25.08 21.21
C ARG A 500 15.94 -24.94 19.70
N LEU A 501 16.01 -26.06 19.03
CA LEU A 501 15.82 -26.15 17.57
C LEU A 501 14.38 -26.49 17.26
N THR A 502 13.78 -25.77 16.32
CA THR A 502 12.44 -26.06 15.78
C THR A 502 12.52 -26.02 14.27
N SER A 503 12.30 -27.16 13.62
CA SER A 503 12.20 -27.24 12.17
C SER A 503 10.73 -27.28 11.74
N ALA A 504 10.44 -26.68 10.61
CA ALA A 504 9.10 -26.71 10.02
C ALA A 504 9.23 -26.80 8.50
N GLU A 505 8.36 -27.62 7.90
CA GLU A 505 8.22 -27.75 6.46
C GLU A 505 6.74 -27.86 6.11
N ARG A 506 6.32 -27.15 5.05
CA ARG A 506 4.94 -27.17 4.54
C ARG A 506 4.94 -27.00 3.04
N ASP A 507 4.07 -27.77 2.39
CA ASP A 507 3.74 -27.66 0.96
C ASP A 507 2.30 -27.25 0.79
N PHE A 508 2.05 -26.36 -0.19
CA PHE A 508 0.72 -25.88 -0.54
C PHE A 508 0.54 -26.02 -2.05
N GLN A 509 -0.64 -26.47 -2.46
CA GLN A 509 -1.08 -26.48 -3.84
C GLN A 509 -2.35 -25.63 -3.96
N ASN A 510 -2.30 -24.65 -4.83
CA ASN A 510 -3.36 -23.68 -5.00
C ASN A 510 -3.84 -23.65 -6.46
N ILE A 511 -5.14 -23.55 -6.63
CA ILE A 511 -5.81 -23.39 -7.93
C ILE A 511 -6.64 -22.13 -7.87
N ALA A 512 -6.42 -21.22 -8.81
CA ALA A 512 -7.12 -19.94 -8.89
C ALA A 512 -7.84 -19.77 -10.22
N PRO A 513 -9.12 -20.17 -10.34
CA PRO A 513 -9.92 -19.87 -11.51
C PRO A 513 -10.41 -18.41 -11.52
N GLU A 514 -10.60 -17.85 -12.72
CA GLU A 514 -11.32 -16.61 -12.95
C GLU A 514 -12.23 -16.71 -14.17
N LEU A 515 -13.36 -16.01 -14.12
CA LEU A 515 -14.28 -15.82 -15.23
C LEU A 515 -14.73 -14.36 -15.26
N ALA A 516 -14.80 -13.76 -16.45
CA ALA A 516 -15.40 -12.44 -16.61
C ALA A 516 -16.24 -12.37 -17.90
N LEU A 517 -17.27 -11.55 -17.84
CA LEU A 517 -18.13 -11.23 -18.98
C LEU A 517 -18.26 -9.72 -19.07
N LEU A 518 -17.96 -9.19 -20.27
CA LEU A 518 -18.05 -7.78 -20.57
C LEU A 518 -19.11 -7.57 -21.65
N TYR A 519 -19.90 -6.50 -21.46
CA TYR A 519 -20.90 -6.05 -22.41
C TYR A 519 -20.69 -4.58 -22.76
N ARG A 520 -20.41 -4.29 -24.01
CA ARG A 520 -20.20 -2.95 -24.56
C ARG A 520 -21.27 -2.65 -25.62
N PRO A 521 -22.45 -2.13 -25.21
CA PRO A 521 -23.54 -1.84 -26.15
C PRO A 521 -23.19 -0.75 -27.17
N ASN A 522 -22.32 0.16 -26.81
CA ASN A 522 -21.82 1.27 -27.62
C ASN A 522 -20.44 1.74 -27.12
N GLY A 523 -19.91 2.82 -27.69
CA GLY A 523 -18.61 3.39 -27.30
C GLY A 523 -18.57 4.03 -25.92
N GLU A 524 -19.71 4.34 -25.30
CA GLU A 524 -19.79 5.08 -24.04
C GLU A 524 -19.84 4.17 -22.82
N TRP A 525 -20.45 2.99 -22.94
CA TRP A 525 -20.74 2.10 -21.84
C TRP A 525 -19.95 0.80 -21.93
N LEU A 526 -19.36 0.41 -20.83
CA LEU A 526 -18.82 -0.92 -20.60
C LEU A 526 -19.39 -1.47 -19.28
N PHE A 527 -20.18 -2.52 -19.37
CA PHE A 527 -20.63 -3.31 -18.21
C PHE A 527 -19.70 -4.50 -18.05
N ARG A 528 -19.41 -4.85 -16.80
CA ARG A 528 -18.56 -5.99 -16.48
C ARG A 528 -19.13 -6.79 -15.31
N SER A 529 -18.98 -8.09 -15.38
CA SER A 529 -19.23 -9.03 -14.29
C SER A 529 -18.04 -9.98 -14.21
N ARG A 530 -17.56 -10.26 -13.00
CA ARG A 530 -16.40 -11.12 -12.79
C ARG A 530 -16.54 -11.96 -11.55
N VAL A 531 -16.03 -13.19 -11.60
CA VAL A 531 -15.69 -14.03 -10.46
C VAL A 531 -14.19 -14.28 -10.51
N GLY A 532 -13.50 -13.98 -9.44
CA GLY A 532 -12.06 -14.23 -9.33
C GLY A 532 -11.71 -14.85 -7.99
N THR A 533 -10.59 -15.54 -7.94
CA THR A 533 -10.08 -16.18 -6.72
C THR A 533 -8.70 -15.65 -6.35
N GLY A 534 -8.46 -15.63 -5.04
CA GLY A 534 -7.18 -15.26 -4.46
C GLY A 534 -6.76 -16.27 -3.39
N TYR A 535 -5.46 -16.39 -3.17
CA TYR A 535 -4.90 -17.16 -2.06
C TYR A 535 -3.62 -16.51 -1.54
N GLY A 536 -3.29 -16.87 -0.28
CA GLY A 536 -2.05 -16.46 0.37
C GLY A 536 -1.58 -17.53 1.34
N THR A 537 -0.35 -18.00 1.17
CA THR A 537 0.23 -19.01 2.06
C THR A 537 0.76 -18.37 3.34
N PRO A 538 0.89 -19.13 4.46
CA PRO A 538 1.66 -18.70 5.60
C PRO A 538 3.09 -18.34 5.21
N GLN A 539 3.76 -17.60 6.07
CA GLN A 539 5.20 -17.36 5.95
C GLN A 539 5.96 -18.34 6.82
N VAL A 540 7.22 -18.61 6.47
CA VAL A 540 8.10 -19.49 7.26
C VAL A 540 8.13 -19.08 8.74
N GLY A 541 8.21 -17.76 9.03
CA GLY A 541 8.19 -17.26 10.40
C GLY A 541 6.92 -17.59 11.20
N ASN A 542 5.77 -17.75 10.53
CA ASN A 542 4.52 -18.11 11.18
C ASN A 542 4.48 -19.56 11.70
N LEU A 543 5.39 -20.40 11.20
CA LEU A 543 5.43 -21.83 11.51
C LEU A 543 6.14 -22.15 12.83
N PHE A 544 6.72 -21.16 13.52
CA PHE A 544 7.57 -21.39 14.69
C PHE A 544 6.96 -21.01 16.04
N VAL A 545 5.75 -20.44 16.07
CA VAL A 545 5.10 -20.04 17.31
C VAL A 545 3.72 -20.68 17.40
N VAL A 546 3.52 -21.48 18.47
CA VAL A 546 2.22 -22.11 18.75
C VAL A 546 1.33 -21.18 19.59
N SER A 547 0.04 -21.51 19.74
CA SER A 547 -0.96 -20.69 20.44
C SER A 547 -0.62 -20.35 21.89
N SER A 548 0.16 -21.19 22.57
CA SER A 548 0.67 -20.90 23.92
C SER A 548 1.77 -19.84 23.94
N GLY A 549 2.22 -19.34 22.80
CA GLY A 549 3.34 -18.41 22.68
C GLY A 549 4.71 -19.05 22.87
N GLN A 550 4.79 -20.36 22.95
CA GLN A 550 6.06 -21.08 22.99
C GLN A 550 6.61 -21.27 21.57
N ASN A 551 7.93 -21.36 21.47
CA ASN A 551 8.55 -21.81 20.24
C ASN A 551 8.14 -23.29 19.99
N GLY A 552 7.59 -23.55 18.82
CA GLY A 552 7.06 -24.87 18.47
C GLY A 552 6.63 -24.90 17.02
N ASN A 553 6.36 -26.10 16.52
CA ASN A 553 5.97 -26.29 15.14
C ASN A 553 4.47 -26.02 14.93
N ASN A 554 4.13 -24.94 14.20
CA ASN A 554 2.78 -24.49 13.87
C ASN A 554 2.40 -24.85 12.42
N THR A 555 2.69 -26.08 12.01
CA THR A 555 2.49 -26.54 10.62
C THR A 555 1.06 -26.89 10.25
N GLN A 556 0.10 -26.79 11.17
CA GLN A 556 -1.34 -26.93 10.86
C GLN A 556 -1.92 -25.72 10.11
N LEU A 557 -1.16 -24.64 9.94
CA LEU A 557 -1.61 -23.47 9.19
C LEU A 557 -1.94 -23.85 7.74
N GLU A 558 -3.11 -23.36 7.29
CA GLU A 558 -3.59 -23.52 5.91
C GLU A 558 -3.39 -22.22 5.11
N ALA A 559 -3.40 -22.34 3.80
CA ALA A 559 -3.46 -21.15 2.94
C ALA A 559 -4.81 -20.43 3.14
N GLN A 560 -4.76 -19.11 3.27
CA GLN A 560 -5.98 -18.30 3.19
C GLN A 560 -6.46 -18.26 1.73
N THR A 561 -7.77 -18.28 1.53
CA THR A 561 -8.38 -18.19 0.20
C THR A 561 -9.55 -17.23 0.19
N ASN A 562 -9.78 -16.56 -0.92
CA ASN A 562 -11.00 -15.79 -1.13
C ASN A 562 -11.56 -15.99 -2.54
N VAL A 563 -12.88 -15.87 -2.63
CA VAL A 563 -13.64 -15.80 -3.87
C VAL A 563 -14.35 -14.46 -3.88
N GLY A 564 -14.14 -13.68 -4.92
CA GLY A 564 -14.73 -12.37 -5.10
C GLY A 564 -15.64 -12.31 -6.32
N TYR A 565 -16.76 -11.63 -6.16
CA TYR A 565 -17.75 -11.33 -7.21
C TYR A 565 -17.74 -9.83 -7.43
N ASP A 566 -17.54 -9.41 -8.67
CA ASP A 566 -17.56 -8.01 -9.08
C ASP A 566 -18.66 -7.78 -10.12
N VAL A 567 -19.43 -6.71 -9.96
CA VAL A 567 -20.37 -6.22 -10.98
C VAL A 567 -20.22 -4.71 -11.07
N GLY A 568 -20.06 -4.19 -12.27
CA GLY A 568 -19.83 -2.76 -12.41
C GLY A 568 -20.00 -2.27 -13.83
N PHE A 569 -19.80 -0.95 -13.97
CA PHE A 569 -19.78 -0.31 -15.28
C PHE A 569 -18.75 0.82 -15.34
N ASP A 570 -18.28 1.09 -16.55
CA ASP A 570 -17.55 2.30 -16.92
C ASP A 570 -18.40 3.09 -17.90
N TRP A 571 -18.59 4.38 -17.64
CA TRP A 571 -19.31 5.32 -18.49
C TRP A 571 -18.37 6.43 -18.93
N THR A 572 -18.19 6.55 -20.25
CA THR A 572 -17.30 7.51 -20.88
C THR A 572 -18.05 8.17 -22.05
N PRO A 573 -18.99 9.10 -21.74
CA PRO A 573 -19.84 9.71 -22.78
C PRO A 573 -19.06 10.59 -23.75
N ASN A 574 -17.88 11.03 -23.35
CA ASN A 574 -16.96 11.86 -24.11
C ASN A 574 -15.54 11.72 -23.54
N ASN A 575 -14.57 12.42 -24.14
CA ASN A 575 -13.18 12.41 -23.71
C ASN A 575 -12.88 13.24 -22.43
N THR A 576 -13.87 13.93 -21.89
CA THR A 576 -13.73 14.78 -20.67
C THR A 576 -14.37 14.18 -19.43
N THR A 577 -15.15 13.09 -19.58
CA THR A 577 -15.90 12.49 -18.48
C THR A 577 -15.66 10.99 -18.42
N LYS A 578 -15.22 10.50 -17.27
CA LYS A 578 -15.11 9.07 -16.99
C LYS A 578 -15.68 8.79 -15.61
N LEU A 579 -16.69 7.94 -15.53
CA LEU A 579 -17.26 7.41 -14.29
C LEU A 579 -17.11 5.89 -14.29
N SER A 580 -16.55 5.34 -13.22
CA SER A 580 -16.47 3.90 -12.99
C SER A 580 -17.13 3.57 -11.66
N VAL A 581 -18.02 2.58 -11.66
CA VAL A 581 -18.68 2.09 -10.44
C VAL A 581 -18.57 0.57 -10.41
N THR A 582 -18.19 0.01 -9.24
CA THR A 582 -18.11 -1.43 -9.03
C THR A 582 -18.70 -1.79 -7.67
N GLY A 583 -19.68 -2.67 -7.65
CA GLY A 583 -20.11 -3.39 -6.44
C GLY A 583 -19.33 -4.68 -6.34
N PHE A 584 -18.92 -5.06 -5.15
CA PHE A 584 -18.18 -6.29 -4.92
C PHE A 584 -18.65 -7.02 -3.65
N TYR A 585 -18.43 -8.35 -3.66
CA TYR A 585 -18.68 -9.23 -2.51
C TYR A 585 -17.62 -10.34 -2.49
N GLU A 586 -16.87 -10.45 -1.40
CA GLU A 586 -15.77 -11.39 -1.25
C GLU A 586 -15.95 -12.27 -0.02
N PHE A 587 -15.74 -13.57 -0.18
CA PHE A 587 -15.79 -14.58 0.89
C PHE A 587 -14.39 -15.09 1.18
N PHE A 588 -13.92 -14.86 2.40
CA PHE A 588 -12.63 -15.35 2.87
C PHE A 588 -12.79 -16.63 3.70
N ARG A 589 -11.85 -17.56 3.53
CA ARG A 589 -11.66 -18.76 4.34
C ARG A 589 -10.22 -18.85 4.80
N ASN A 590 -10.03 -19.38 6.02
CA ASN A 590 -8.73 -19.62 6.62
C ASN A 590 -7.83 -18.38 6.63
N GLU A 591 -8.41 -17.20 6.82
CA GLU A 591 -7.66 -15.94 6.79
C GLU A 591 -6.56 -15.97 7.86
N LEU A 592 -5.31 -15.68 7.44
CA LEU A 592 -4.16 -15.68 8.33
C LEU A 592 -4.20 -14.44 9.24
N VAL A 593 -4.36 -14.67 10.53
CA VAL A 593 -4.53 -13.64 11.56
C VAL A 593 -3.47 -13.80 12.63
N THR A 594 -2.86 -12.68 13.02
CA THR A 594 -1.96 -12.63 14.16
C THR A 594 -2.74 -12.28 15.43
N GLN A 595 -2.56 -13.07 16.47
CA GLN A 595 -3.18 -12.90 17.78
C GLN A 595 -2.12 -12.81 18.88
N ALA A 596 -2.40 -12.04 19.92
CA ALA A 596 -1.54 -11.95 21.10
C ALA A 596 -1.49 -13.29 21.84
N THR A 597 -0.34 -13.62 22.37
CA THR A 597 -0.11 -14.81 23.20
C THR A 597 -0.44 -14.54 24.67
N PRO A 598 -0.50 -15.60 25.51
CA PRO A 598 -0.64 -15.44 26.96
C PRO A 598 0.45 -14.53 27.57
N VAL A 599 0.06 -13.77 28.60
CA VAL A 599 1.00 -12.92 29.34
C VAL A 599 2.13 -13.77 29.91
N GLY A 600 3.38 -13.32 29.71
CA GLY A 600 4.58 -14.04 30.15
C GLY A 600 5.08 -15.11 29.18
N ALA A 601 4.42 -15.31 28.03
CA ALA A 601 4.92 -16.18 26.97
C ALA A 601 6.19 -15.58 26.33
N PRO A 602 7.13 -16.41 25.85
CA PRO A 602 8.38 -15.92 25.24
C PRO A 602 8.16 -15.17 23.93
N ASN A 603 7.09 -15.45 23.20
CA ASN A 603 6.68 -14.72 21.99
C ASN A 603 5.42 -13.94 22.29
N SER A 604 5.32 -12.71 21.78
CA SER A 604 4.19 -11.80 22.03
C SER A 604 2.98 -12.09 21.16
N SER A 605 3.12 -12.88 20.09
CA SER A 605 2.04 -13.20 19.16
C SER A 605 2.28 -14.51 18.44
N PHE A 606 1.21 -15.09 17.90
CA PHE A 606 1.23 -16.26 17.02
C PHE A 606 0.26 -16.05 15.86
N THR A 607 0.42 -16.81 14.79
CA THR A 607 -0.48 -16.80 13.63
C THR A 607 -1.40 -18.02 13.66
N PHE A 608 -2.66 -17.82 13.31
CA PHE A 608 -3.64 -18.89 13.13
C PHE A 608 -4.58 -18.56 11.96
N ASN A 609 -5.40 -19.53 11.55
CA ASN A 609 -6.40 -19.32 10.53
C ASN A 609 -7.75 -18.94 11.16
N ALA A 610 -8.23 -17.71 10.85
CA ALA A 610 -9.61 -17.34 11.15
C ALA A 610 -10.55 -18.01 10.15
N PRO A 611 -11.58 -18.72 10.61
CA PRO A 611 -12.32 -19.64 9.72
C PRO A 611 -13.04 -18.94 8.58
N ARG A 612 -13.74 -17.82 8.81
CA ARG A 612 -14.50 -17.10 7.77
C ARG A 612 -14.71 -15.63 8.06
N SER A 613 -14.56 -14.83 7.00
CA SER A 613 -14.96 -13.41 6.98
C SER A 613 -15.58 -13.04 5.63
N GLU A 614 -16.30 -11.93 5.60
CA GLU A 614 -16.94 -11.39 4.41
C GLU A 614 -16.56 -9.94 4.24
N HIS A 615 -16.21 -9.55 3.00
CA HIS A 615 -15.90 -8.19 2.61
C HIS A 615 -16.82 -7.80 1.45
N ARG A 616 -17.58 -6.72 1.61
CA ARG A 616 -18.52 -6.24 0.60
C ARG A 616 -18.53 -4.73 0.53
N GLY A 617 -18.80 -4.20 -0.64
CA GLY A 617 -18.81 -2.76 -0.79
C GLY A 617 -19.09 -2.25 -2.18
N VAL A 618 -18.90 -0.94 -2.31
CA VAL A 618 -19.05 -0.19 -3.56
C VAL A 618 -17.84 0.72 -3.72
N GLU A 619 -17.30 0.73 -4.92
CA GLU A 619 -16.20 1.59 -5.35
C GLU A 619 -16.70 2.50 -6.45
N ALA A 620 -16.43 3.80 -6.36
CA ALA A 620 -16.77 4.77 -7.41
C ALA A 620 -15.58 5.71 -7.68
N ALA A 621 -15.28 5.91 -8.95
CA ALA A 621 -14.27 6.87 -9.42
C ALA A 621 -14.88 7.78 -10.49
N LEU A 622 -14.75 9.09 -10.32
CA LEU A 622 -15.14 10.10 -11.28
C LEU A 622 -13.91 10.94 -11.66
N ASP A 623 -13.74 11.16 -12.96
CA ASP A 623 -12.82 12.15 -13.52
C ASP A 623 -13.63 13.00 -14.52
N TRP A 624 -13.85 14.26 -14.19
CA TRP A 624 -14.73 15.14 -14.95
C TRP A 624 -14.08 16.50 -15.21
N ARG A 625 -13.76 16.76 -16.47
CA ARG A 625 -13.26 18.05 -16.97
C ARG A 625 -14.44 18.82 -17.57
N PHE A 626 -15.23 19.47 -16.72
CA PHE A 626 -16.52 20.04 -17.08
C PHE A 626 -16.42 21.40 -17.80
N HIS A 627 -15.27 22.06 -17.73
CA HIS A 627 -14.99 23.31 -18.41
C HIS A 627 -13.48 23.39 -18.70
N PRO A 628 -13.01 24.11 -19.74
CA PRO A 628 -11.58 24.34 -19.96
C PRO A 628 -10.87 24.81 -18.67
N GLY A 629 -9.81 24.13 -18.31
CA GLY A 629 -9.05 24.36 -17.07
C GLY A 629 -9.66 23.74 -15.81
N TRP A 630 -10.96 23.44 -15.75
CA TRP A 630 -11.59 22.88 -14.54
C TRP A 630 -11.62 21.34 -14.58
N ARG A 631 -11.22 20.75 -13.48
CA ARG A 631 -11.26 19.29 -13.29
C ARG A 631 -11.83 18.95 -11.91
N PHE A 632 -12.79 18.04 -11.86
CA PHE A 632 -13.32 17.47 -10.64
C PHE A 632 -13.05 15.97 -10.62
N THR A 633 -12.41 15.49 -9.55
CA THR A 633 -12.12 14.06 -9.36
C THR A 633 -12.67 13.58 -8.05
N VAL A 634 -13.17 12.35 -8.05
CA VAL A 634 -13.68 11.67 -6.85
C VAL A 634 -13.18 10.23 -6.85
N ALA A 635 -12.68 9.78 -5.71
CA ALA A 635 -12.46 8.37 -5.37
C ALA A 635 -13.25 8.08 -4.09
N TYR A 636 -14.24 7.21 -4.17
CA TYR A 636 -15.10 6.84 -3.05
C TYR A 636 -15.13 5.34 -2.87
N THR A 637 -15.07 4.90 -1.63
CA THR A 637 -15.18 3.50 -1.23
C THR A 637 -16.14 3.37 -0.06
N TYR A 638 -17.14 2.53 -0.23
CA TYR A 638 -17.89 1.93 0.87
C TYR A 638 -17.38 0.51 1.06
N LEU A 639 -17.00 0.16 2.30
CA LEU A 639 -16.42 -1.15 2.62
C LEU A 639 -16.99 -1.66 3.95
N ASP A 640 -17.70 -2.77 3.89
CA ASP A 640 -18.21 -3.49 5.05
C ASP A 640 -17.49 -4.83 5.21
N GLN A 641 -16.78 -5.00 6.33
CA GLN A 641 -16.04 -6.22 6.65
C GLN A 641 -16.47 -6.78 7.99
N ILE A 642 -16.87 -8.04 7.99
CA ILE A 642 -17.34 -8.74 9.19
C ILE A 642 -16.71 -10.11 9.32
N TYR A 643 -16.50 -10.53 10.56
CA TYR A 643 -16.28 -11.94 10.88
C TYR A 643 -17.60 -12.69 10.76
N THR A 644 -17.63 -13.75 9.99
CA THR A 644 -18.80 -14.65 9.96
C THR A 644 -18.60 -15.87 10.84
N ASN A 645 -17.35 -16.23 11.13
CA ASN A 645 -16.97 -17.26 12.09
C ASN A 645 -15.58 -16.95 12.62
N TYR A 646 -15.49 -16.48 13.86
CA TYR A 646 -14.24 -16.22 14.55
C TYR A 646 -14.40 -16.27 16.05
N ALA A 647 -13.56 -17.05 16.72
CA ALA A 647 -13.44 -17.04 18.18
C ALA A 647 -12.07 -16.51 18.58
N GLU A 648 -12.05 -15.49 19.44
CA GLU A 648 -10.83 -14.87 19.97
C GLU A 648 -10.53 -15.46 21.35
N ASP A 649 -9.32 -16.02 21.50
CA ASP A 649 -8.81 -16.51 22.77
C ASP A 649 -7.98 -15.44 23.46
N ILE A 650 -8.37 -15.05 24.68
CA ILE A 650 -7.69 -14.04 25.49
C ILE A 650 -7.22 -14.68 26.79
N ALA A 651 -5.93 -14.56 27.11
CA ALA A 651 -5.37 -15.16 28.31
C ALA A 651 -5.16 -14.13 29.42
N ASN A 652 -5.59 -14.50 30.64
CA ASN A 652 -5.22 -13.86 31.90
C ASN A 652 -5.27 -14.91 33.04
N GLY A 653 -4.16 -15.63 33.24
CA GLY A 653 -4.11 -16.80 34.12
C GLY A 653 -4.80 -18.05 33.55
N ALA A 654 -5.98 -17.88 32.96
CA ALA A 654 -6.70 -18.87 32.17
C ALA A 654 -6.94 -18.32 30.74
N VAL A 655 -7.33 -19.18 29.80
CA VAL A 655 -7.75 -18.80 28.45
C VAL A 655 -9.26 -18.64 28.41
N PHE A 656 -9.72 -17.47 28.02
CA PHE A 656 -11.13 -17.14 27.84
C PHE A 656 -11.44 -17.00 26.36
N ARG A 657 -12.45 -17.70 25.88
CA ARG A 657 -12.86 -17.69 24.46
C ARG A 657 -14.09 -16.82 24.26
N PHE A 658 -14.01 -15.89 23.29
CA PHE A 658 -15.07 -14.97 22.93
C PHE A 658 -15.46 -15.18 21.48
N ASP A 659 -16.77 -15.37 21.22
CA ASP A 659 -17.30 -15.36 19.85
C ASP A 659 -17.29 -13.92 19.33
N ARG A 660 -16.71 -13.73 18.13
CA ARG A 660 -16.63 -12.46 17.40
C ARG A 660 -17.44 -12.49 16.09
N ALA A 661 -18.23 -13.53 15.86
CA ALA A 661 -19.12 -13.58 14.69
C ALA A 661 -20.07 -12.38 14.68
N GLY A 662 -20.19 -11.74 13.52
CA GLY A 662 -20.95 -10.49 13.34
C GLY A 662 -20.18 -9.21 13.65
N ASN A 663 -19.01 -9.26 14.31
CA ASN A 663 -18.22 -8.08 14.59
C ASN A 663 -17.50 -7.58 13.33
N LYS A 664 -17.33 -6.25 13.28
CA LYS A 664 -16.53 -5.58 12.24
C LYS A 664 -15.05 -5.89 12.43
N ILE A 665 -14.34 -6.03 11.31
CA ILE A 665 -12.88 -6.19 11.31
C ILE A 665 -12.22 -4.87 11.69
N PRO A 666 -11.32 -4.83 12.68
CA PRO A 666 -10.69 -3.59 13.14
C PRO A 666 -9.84 -2.89 12.10
N GLY A 667 -9.71 -1.57 12.23
CA GLY A 667 -8.85 -0.74 11.40
C GLY A 667 -9.39 -0.47 10.00
N ILE A 668 -10.64 -0.77 9.72
CA ILE A 668 -11.33 -0.52 8.46
C ILE A 668 -12.41 0.54 8.67
N SER A 669 -12.28 1.65 7.93
CA SER A 669 -13.33 2.67 7.87
C SER A 669 -14.38 2.25 6.86
N PRO A 670 -15.67 2.29 7.22
CA PRO A 670 -16.74 1.93 6.29
C PRO A 670 -16.82 2.83 5.07
N ASN A 671 -16.51 4.11 5.22
CA ASN A 671 -16.55 5.09 4.14
C ASN A 671 -15.21 5.83 4.05
N GLU A 672 -14.63 5.87 2.86
CA GLU A 672 -13.46 6.69 2.54
C GLU A 672 -13.72 7.47 1.24
N LEU A 673 -13.45 8.78 1.26
CA LEU A 673 -13.63 9.68 0.13
C LEU A 673 -12.38 10.55 -0.04
N THR A 674 -11.91 10.66 -1.27
CA THR A 674 -11.01 11.72 -1.71
C THR A 674 -11.67 12.45 -2.87
N ALA A 675 -11.95 13.75 -2.71
CA ALA A 675 -12.54 14.59 -3.74
C ALA A 675 -11.66 15.82 -3.97
N ARG A 676 -11.39 16.15 -5.23
CA ARG A 676 -10.57 17.30 -5.61
C ARG A 676 -11.25 18.13 -6.70
N LEU A 677 -11.32 19.44 -6.47
CA LEU A 677 -11.70 20.43 -7.47
C LEU A 677 -10.47 21.26 -7.80
N GLY A 678 -10.01 21.20 -9.04
CA GLY A 678 -8.84 21.91 -9.54
C GLY A 678 -9.18 22.85 -10.68
N TYR A 679 -8.35 23.87 -10.83
CA TYR A 679 -8.36 24.81 -11.95
C TYR A 679 -6.93 25.04 -12.43
N ASP A 680 -6.73 25.00 -13.75
CA ASP A 680 -5.49 25.36 -14.43
C ASP A 680 -5.78 26.39 -15.50
N GLU A 681 -5.17 27.57 -15.42
CA GLU A 681 -5.31 28.61 -16.45
C GLU A 681 -4.63 28.18 -17.74
N MET A 682 -5.41 28.02 -18.79
CA MET A 682 -4.96 27.50 -20.08
C MET A 682 -4.52 28.58 -21.08
N PHE A 683 -4.90 29.83 -20.85
CA PHE A 683 -4.76 30.93 -21.81
C PHE A 683 -4.23 32.22 -21.14
N GLY A 684 -3.78 33.15 -21.96
CA GLY A 684 -3.39 34.48 -21.53
C GLY A 684 -2.08 34.56 -20.75
N PRO A 685 -1.82 35.68 -20.06
CA PRO A 685 -0.56 35.92 -19.37
C PRO A 685 -0.32 35.09 -18.11
N LEU A 686 -1.36 34.50 -17.57
CA LEU A 686 -1.33 33.63 -16.39
C LEU A 686 -1.40 32.14 -16.75
N LYS A 687 -1.22 31.79 -18.04
CA LYS A 687 -1.20 30.40 -18.48
C LYS A 687 -0.23 29.57 -17.64
N GLY A 688 -0.73 28.46 -17.10
CA GLY A 688 0.00 27.54 -16.23
C GLY A 688 -0.10 27.86 -14.73
N LEU A 689 -0.76 28.99 -14.35
CA LEU A 689 -1.18 29.19 -12.96
C LEU A 689 -2.39 28.31 -12.67
N GLY A 690 -2.30 27.53 -11.61
CA GLY A 690 -3.40 26.65 -11.21
C GLY A 690 -3.44 26.43 -9.70
N GLY A 691 -4.38 25.60 -9.30
CA GLY A 691 -4.53 25.21 -7.92
C GLY A 691 -5.69 24.25 -7.72
N PHE A 692 -5.78 23.67 -6.55
CA PHE A 692 -6.91 22.81 -6.20
C PHE A 692 -7.24 22.87 -4.71
N VAL A 693 -8.49 22.51 -4.43
CA VAL A 693 -8.98 22.15 -3.10
C VAL A 693 -9.23 20.67 -3.09
N GLU A 694 -8.67 19.97 -2.11
CA GLU A 694 -8.87 18.54 -1.89
C GLU A 694 -9.51 18.31 -0.53
N VAL A 695 -10.55 17.47 -0.50
CA VAL A 695 -11.20 17.00 0.73
C VAL A 695 -10.95 15.51 0.85
N GLN A 696 -10.44 15.09 1.99
CA GLN A 696 -10.32 13.70 2.40
C GLN A 696 -11.26 13.47 3.58
N TRP A 697 -12.20 12.54 3.42
CA TRP A 697 -13.10 12.12 4.47
C TRP A 697 -12.93 10.63 4.75
N LYS A 698 -12.83 10.32 6.04
CA LYS A 698 -12.70 8.96 6.52
C LYS A 698 -13.65 8.76 7.70
N ASP A 699 -14.48 7.73 7.61
CA ASP A 699 -15.44 7.39 8.66
C ASP A 699 -14.75 6.78 9.88
N SER A 700 -15.45 6.76 10.99
CA SER A 700 -15.02 6.11 12.24
C SER A 700 -14.84 4.59 12.04
N PHE A 701 -13.87 4.00 12.74
CA PHE A 701 -13.58 2.57 12.64
C PHE A 701 -13.28 1.94 14.01
N TYR A 702 -13.56 0.65 14.13
CA TYR A 702 -13.21 -0.10 15.34
C TYR A 702 -11.72 -0.39 15.41
N MET A 703 -11.16 -0.31 16.63
CA MET A 703 -9.74 -0.53 16.90
C MET A 703 -9.46 -1.89 17.51
N ASP A 704 -10.49 -2.66 17.89
CA ASP A 704 -10.40 -3.95 18.56
C ASP A 704 -11.40 -4.97 18.00
N ASN A 705 -11.11 -6.27 18.13
CA ASN A 705 -11.97 -7.35 17.64
C ASN A 705 -13.32 -7.44 18.37
N ALA A 706 -13.39 -6.95 19.62
CA ALA A 706 -14.64 -6.95 20.40
C ALA A 706 -15.59 -5.82 19.98
N ASN A 707 -15.14 -4.88 19.12
CA ASN A 707 -15.88 -3.68 18.72
C ASN A 707 -16.30 -2.79 19.90
N LEU A 708 -15.43 -2.67 20.90
CA LEU A 708 -15.62 -1.81 22.06
C LEU A 708 -15.05 -0.41 21.87
N LEU A 709 -13.91 -0.31 21.20
CA LEU A 709 -13.20 0.96 20.98
C LEU A 709 -13.31 1.40 19.53
N LYS A 710 -13.70 2.65 19.32
CA LYS A 710 -13.90 3.24 18.00
C LYS A 710 -13.08 4.52 17.86
N ALA A 711 -12.20 4.55 16.86
CA ALA A 711 -11.54 5.79 16.46
C ALA A 711 -12.58 6.72 15.80
N PRO A 712 -12.59 8.02 16.12
CA PRO A 712 -13.47 8.95 15.45
C PRO A 712 -13.10 9.11 13.97
N GLY A 713 -14.09 9.36 13.12
CA GLY A 713 -13.86 9.78 11.74
C GLY A 713 -13.25 11.17 11.66
N TYR A 714 -12.72 11.51 10.48
CA TYR A 714 -12.13 12.82 10.26
C TYR A 714 -12.32 13.31 8.82
N GLU A 715 -12.31 14.61 8.67
CA GLU A 715 -12.23 15.32 7.40
C GLU A 715 -10.95 16.17 7.40
N LEU A 716 -10.21 16.13 6.30
CA LEU A 716 -9.04 16.98 6.06
C LEU A 716 -9.28 17.79 4.80
N VAL A 717 -8.89 19.06 4.83
CA VAL A 717 -8.91 19.95 3.66
C VAL A 717 -7.47 20.31 3.34
N ASN A 718 -7.09 20.13 2.06
CA ASN A 718 -5.79 20.50 1.53
C ASN A 718 -5.98 21.56 0.45
N LEU A 719 -5.08 22.54 0.39
CA LEU A 719 -5.07 23.62 -0.59
C LEU A 719 -3.73 23.61 -1.32
N ASN A 720 -3.77 23.71 -2.64
CA ASN A 720 -2.59 23.78 -3.48
C ASN A 720 -2.70 24.94 -4.45
N VAL A 721 -1.59 25.66 -4.66
CA VAL A 721 -1.39 26.61 -5.73
C VAL A 721 -0.10 26.24 -6.45
N HIS A 722 -0.12 26.26 -7.77
CA HIS A 722 1.05 25.94 -8.57
C HIS A 722 1.12 26.81 -9.82
N TYR A 723 2.34 26.91 -10.36
CA TYR A 723 2.60 27.59 -11.62
C TYR A 723 3.59 26.78 -12.45
N LYS A 724 3.25 26.53 -13.69
CA LYS A 724 4.12 25.82 -14.65
C LYS A 724 4.18 26.60 -15.94
N THR A 725 5.38 26.88 -16.40
CA THR A 725 5.61 27.62 -17.66
C THR A 725 6.76 27.02 -18.45
N ASP A 726 6.59 27.00 -19.76
CA ASP A 726 7.67 26.71 -20.69
C ASP A 726 8.54 27.95 -20.83
N LEU A 727 9.85 27.75 -20.89
CA LEU A 727 10.84 28.80 -20.98
C LEU A 727 11.42 28.87 -22.39
N ALA A 728 11.45 30.09 -22.96
CA ALA A 728 12.12 30.38 -24.24
C ALA A 728 13.63 30.50 -24.03
N SER A 729 14.29 29.39 -23.70
CA SER A 729 15.74 29.34 -23.43
C SER A 729 16.37 28.14 -24.15
N ASP A 730 17.62 28.27 -24.59
CA ASP A 730 18.36 27.18 -25.21
C ASP A 730 18.72 26.06 -24.23
N TYR A 731 18.72 26.35 -22.93
CA TYR A 731 19.13 25.42 -21.88
C TYR A 731 17.98 24.95 -21.01
N LEU A 732 17.05 25.87 -20.67
CA LEU A 732 15.91 25.59 -19.80
C LEU A 732 14.65 25.35 -20.61
N LYS A 733 14.00 24.23 -20.41
CA LYS A 733 12.75 23.80 -21.07
C LYS A 733 11.53 24.35 -20.34
N SER A 734 11.47 24.16 -19.02
CA SER A 734 10.34 24.61 -18.22
C SER A 734 10.72 24.85 -16.75
N LEU A 735 9.90 25.67 -16.11
CA LEU A 735 9.88 25.93 -14.68
C LEU A 735 8.53 25.51 -14.12
N SER A 736 8.53 24.79 -13.00
CA SER A 736 7.32 24.47 -12.23
C SER A 736 7.56 24.77 -10.76
N VAL A 737 6.62 25.47 -10.13
CA VAL A 737 6.62 25.75 -8.70
C VAL A 737 5.26 25.38 -8.11
N PHE A 738 5.23 24.95 -6.85
CA PHE A 738 3.99 24.75 -6.12
C PHE A 738 4.14 25.18 -4.66
N PHE A 739 3.00 25.45 -4.05
CA PHE A 739 2.83 25.61 -2.61
C PHE A 739 1.56 24.88 -2.18
N GLU A 740 1.68 24.03 -1.16
CA GLU A 740 0.56 23.25 -0.64
C GLU A 740 0.47 23.35 0.87
N VAL A 741 -0.77 23.54 1.35
CA VAL A 741 -1.13 23.45 2.77
C VAL A 741 -2.00 22.23 2.96
N ARG A 742 -1.54 21.27 3.76
CA ARG A 742 -2.33 20.08 4.13
C ARG A 742 -2.89 20.23 5.52
N ASN A 743 -4.06 19.61 5.75
CA ASN A 743 -4.78 19.69 7.01
C ASN A 743 -4.94 21.16 7.46
N VAL A 744 -5.55 21.98 6.59
CA VAL A 744 -5.69 23.45 6.76
C VAL A 744 -6.25 23.82 8.14
N PHE A 745 -7.19 23.01 8.66
CA PHE A 745 -7.84 23.27 9.95
C PHE A 745 -7.08 22.69 11.15
N ASP A 746 -5.88 22.15 10.94
CA ASP A 746 -5.00 21.60 11.98
C ASP A 746 -5.69 20.56 12.88
N LYS A 747 -6.44 19.68 12.24
CA LYS A 747 -7.21 18.65 12.96
C LYS A 747 -6.26 17.56 13.48
N THR A 748 -6.35 17.26 14.79
CA THR A 748 -5.70 16.07 15.38
C THR A 748 -6.60 14.87 15.15
N TYR A 749 -6.05 13.77 14.61
CA TYR A 749 -6.80 12.58 14.24
C TYR A 749 -5.98 11.30 14.38
N VAL A 750 -6.66 10.16 14.47
CA VAL A 750 -6.06 8.82 14.46
C VAL A 750 -5.79 8.42 13.01
N ALA A 751 -4.53 8.47 12.58
CA ALA A 751 -4.14 8.06 11.22
C ALA A 751 -4.19 6.55 11.04
N SER A 752 -3.81 5.81 12.08
CA SER A 752 -3.91 4.36 12.13
C SER A 752 -4.02 3.87 13.57
N ALA A 753 -4.77 2.78 13.74
CA ALA A 753 -4.70 1.94 14.90
C ALA A 753 -4.64 0.50 14.39
N ASN A 754 -3.61 -0.22 14.78
CA ASN A 754 -3.59 -1.66 14.59
C ASN A 754 -4.56 -2.28 15.59
N ASN A 755 -4.91 -3.54 15.38
CA ASN A 755 -5.78 -4.25 16.30
C ASN A 755 -5.27 -4.10 17.75
N ILE A 756 -6.01 -3.31 18.56
CA ILE A 756 -5.71 -3.15 19.98
C ILE A 756 -6.04 -4.47 20.67
N GLY A 757 -5.06 -5.04 21.38
CA GLY A 757 -5.25 -6.30 22.09
C GLY A 757 -6.32 -6.16 23.18
N ASN A 758 -7.28 -7.07 23.20
CA ASN A 758 -8.27 -7.14 24.26
C ASN A 758 -7.63 -7.69 25.55
N THR A 759 -8.10 -7.22 26.68
CA THR A 759 -7.74 -7.73 27.99
C THR A 759 -8.96 -8.14 28.78
N VAL A 760 -8.80 -9.13 29.64
CA VAL A 760 -9.86 -9.63 30.53
C VAL A 760 -9.40 -9.58 31.99
N THR A 761 -10.34 -9.48 32.89
CA THR A 761 -10.09 -9.67 34.34
C THR A 761 -9.81 -11.14 34.63
N ALA A 762 -9.35 -11.43 35.85
CA ALA A 762 -9.19 -12.82 36.31
C ALA A 762 -10.50 -13.63 36.29
N ALA A 763 -11.65 -12.98 36.33
CA ALA A 763 -12.97 -13.60 36.21
C ALA A 763 -13.43 -13.76 34.74
N GLY A 764 -12.59 -13.44 33.75
CA GLY A 764 -12.93 -13.55 32.33
C GLY A 764 -13.83 -12.42 31.82
N LEU A 765 -14.03 -11.34 32.58
CA LEU A 765 -14.79 -10.19 32.11
C LEU A 765 -13.88 -9.23 31.31
N GLN A 766 -14.44 -8.61 30.31
CA GLN A 766 -13.71 -7.61 29.51
C GLN A 766 -13.17 -6.48 30.41
N ASN A 767 -11.88 -6.20 30.33
CA ASN A 767 -11.22 -5.18 31.12
C ASN A 767 -11.07 -3.88 30.32
N GLY A 768 -12.07 -3.01 30.39
CA GLY A 768 -12.07 -1.74 29.64
C GLY A 768 -10.88 -0.83 29.99
N ALA A 769 -10.51 -0.75 31.28
CA ALA A 769 -9.35 0.05 31.70
C ALA A 769 -8.02 -0.51 31.15
N GLY A 770 -7.88 -1.84 31.14
CA GLY A 770 -6.71 -2.50 30.54
C GLY A 770 -6.64 -2.31 29.03
N ILE A 771 -7.78 -2.33 28.32
CA ILE A 771 -7.84 -2.07 26.89
C ILE A 771 -7.40 -0.64 26.59
N LEU A 772 -7.90 0.36 27.33
CA LEU A 772 -7.54 1.77 27.16
C LEU A 772 -6.05 2.04 27.44
N ALA A 773 -5.46 1.33 28.38
CA ALA A 773 -4.05 1.46 28.73
C ALA A 773 -3.12 0.62 27.84
N ASN A 774 -3.66 -0.33 27.08
CA ASN A 774 -2.87 -1.28 26.30
C ASN A 774 -2.17 -0.58 25.11
N THR A 775 -0.85 -0.76 25.02
CA THR A 775 -0.04 -0.19 23.93
C THR A 775 0.13 -1.15 22.74
N THR A 776 -0.29 -2.40 22.87
CA THR A 776 -0.16 -3.41 21.81
C THR A 776 -1.13 -3.12 20.65
N GLY A 777 -0.61 -3.00 19.44
CA GLY A 777 -1.39 -2.74 18.26
C GLY A 777 -1.92 -1.31 18.12
N SER A 778 -1.29 -0.38 18.64
CA SER A 778 -1.67 0.94 19.10
C SER A 778 -1.61 2.05 18.04
N ILE A 779 -1.81 3.27 18.46
CA ILE A 779 -2.26 4.41 17.70
C ILE A 779 -1.07 5.24 17.22
N TYR A 780 -1.12 5.67 15.96
CA TYR A 780 -0.37 6.82 15.48
C TYR A 780 -1.31 8.00 15.19
N ALA A 781 -0.92 9.19 15.65
CA ALA A 781 -1.55 10.45 15.26
C ALA A 781 -1.32 10.72 13.76
N GLY A 782 -2.27 11.37 13.13
CA GLY A 782 -2.11 11.89 11.78
C GLY A 782 -1.30 13.19 11.77
N SER A 783 -0.77 13.55 10.60
CA SER A 783 0.01 14.77 10.42
C SER A 783 -0.81 16.02 10.79
N PRO A 784 -0.29 16.91 11.61
CA PRO A 784 -0.88 18.22 11.84
C PRO A 784 -0.84 19.07 10.55
N ARG A 785 -1.23 20.33 10.61
CA ARG A 785 -1.11 21.21 9.45
C ARG A 785 0.34 21.30 8.99
N THR A 786 0.53 21.09 7.67
CA THR A 786 1.86 21.13 7.04
C THR A 786 1.86 22.09 5.87
N PHE A 787 2.99 22.76 5.68
CA PHE A 787 3.27 23.63 4.57
C PHE A 787 4.41 23.02 3.76
N THR A 788 4.25 22.94 2.44
CA THR A 788 5.28 22.43 1.54
C THR A 788 5.35 23.28 0.30
N ALA A 789 6.56 23.63 -0.12
CA ALA A 789 6.81 24.31 -1.37
C ALA A 789 7.80 23.51 -2.20
N GLY A 790 7.69 23.58 -3.52
CA GLY A 790 8.61 22.90 -4.42
C GLY A 790 8.90 23.69 -5.66
N LEU A 791 10.09 23.43 -6.20
CA LEU A 791 10.62 23.99 -7.44
C LEU A 791 11.14 22.86 -8.31
N LYS A 792 10.75 22.84 -9.59
CA LYS A 792 11.29 21.91 -10.59
C LYS A 792 11.75 22.66 -11.83
N LEU A 793 12.97 22.42 -12.26
CA LEU A 793 13.57 22.93 -13.47
C LEU A 793 13.79 21.78 -14.44
N ALA A 794 13.32 21.93 -15.67
CA ALA A 794 13.61 20.99 -16.76
C ALA A 794 14.63 21.61 -17.72
N PHE A 795 15.64 20.83 -18.08
CA PHE A 795 16.72 21.16 -19.01
C PHE A 795 16.56 20.36 -20.31
N ARG A 796 17.09 20.94 -21.42
CA ARG A 796 17.08 20.28 -22.75
C ARG A 796 18.17 19.24 -22.93
#